data_1caa44d759ba2b021d4b1446a81df737
#
_entry.id   1caa44d759ba2b021d4b1446a81df737
#
_cell.length_a   1.000
_cell.length_b   1.000
_cell.length_c   1.000
_cell.angle_alpha   90.00
_cell.angle_beta   90.00
_cell.angle_gamma   90.00
#
_symmetry.space_group_name_H-M   'P 1'
#
loop_
_entity.id
_entity.type
_entity.pdbx_description
1 polymer ?
#
loop_
_entity_poly.entity_id
_entity_poly.type
_entity_poly.pdbx_seq_one_letter_code
_entity_poly.pdbx_strand_id
1 'polypeptide(L)'
;SSAGDSTRFYKIENSFGFYVDKKQASNGNVIIINSPGSLGGVIRGISTNWLGGVSFNDNRIFINLNGQELKWNHTGNGPKTGDGGWISAAAATAGKQLSNNSVYIKNTIFSESGSIFGAYANSASSSYYAPFSQSTITGNTVILDNVTMKPNTSYEPGWGAIVAGAYLFSPTPTFDDSAKSESIDMSNNSVYIKKSNLALDSIAGAFVYTDADSGSFKSNNNLTFIDSSTVNTGDNVYNRLYSASAPNSQDNVLSIQNSTLNISTDKKSYSIRAVYSADKTAENNRLNISNTTINTLNENNVSAKNVDITGGYSYETSRNNKVILDNSVLGRKVTSINGGISNGYYEKSQIVADNNLVILNKTNMHNDLSVKGGYIHTVTPDKTQSVSASGNSIIVEGSHLAGSIYGGLLGTPDNPGIGKAENNSITIGAGQSGDFNALYGGYGAASDSTYRGNTLNLMSNVSTSSFGGFQHYNFYYSSNEQLSKPMLQINSGEATALVTSRGASENSTVTVLTKGINITDGTRFQLINNNSGFIDADTKDVLTEEDLKKIGQSSAPVFANFKSIATVEQYSHLKDYKLEISDGTLSAIISGNPENPENPENPSGEKKNDQTDIFSTASLASLSTAIASDDLLIDTVLTNSLNNKNGSFATVRYGDYKFNTKQKLRTEQTSALFGFAFDTNVIDYGFFIETGYNSYNSNTNSSYGKVYGNGHQSYGGTGLYFDYMTSARGIHATGYLKAGILYDDFGTNIALTNVDLSNSSTYWGAHAGIYWDAPVENDWNTRIYANYFYDGREKEQFKIHDSEITYSEIDSHRLQTGMFINYTGENHLQPYLGIGWEEMMNAGGESSIHDQKHHWSLDTDDMNGGSAVITAGFNYIIPNKNVEAGLNIKGYNGMRNGASAQIQVKWNF
;
A
#
# COMPACT_ATOMS: atom_id res chain seq x y z
N SER A 1 12.56 -29.04 30.63
CA SER A 1 12.97 -29.43 29.26
C SER A 1 12.78 -30.92 29.07
N SER A 2 11.76 -31.31 28.40
CA SER A 2 11.54 -32.70 27.98
C SER A 2 11.95 -32.86 26.53
N ALA A 3 13.18 -32.53 26.21
CA ALA A 3 13.74 -32.88 24.92
C ALA A 3 14.44 -34.23 25.06
N GLY A 4 14.07 -35.18 24.23
CA GLY A 4 14.66 -36.51 24.20
C GLY A 4 16.18 -36.43 24.06
N ASP A 5 16.87 -37.47 24.46
CA ASP A 5 18.32 -37.66 24.69
C ASP A 5 19.33 -37.22 23.61
N SER A 6 18.91 -36.51 22.58
CA SER A 6 19.76 -36.11 21.44
C SER A 6 20.18 -34.63 21.39
N THR A 7 19.67 -33.79 22.29
CA THR A 7 20.05 -32.38 22.36
C THR A 7 21.07 -32.19 23.48
N ARG A 8 22.27 -31.77 23.13
CA ARG A 8 23.34 -31.51 24.09
C ARG A 8 23.78 -30.06 24.07
N PHE A 9 24.03 -29.48 25.23
CA PHE A 9 24.67 -28.18 25.36
C PHE A 9 26.17 -28.37 25.28
N TYR A 10 26.82 -27.76 24.28
CA TYR A 10 28.25 -27.79 24.13
C TYR A 10 28.85 -26.41 24.38
N LYS A 11 29.88 -26.39 25.25
CA LYS A 11 30.88 -25.33 25.20
C LYS A 11 32.00 -25.84 24.32
N ILE A 12 31.97 -25.48 23.04
CA ILE A 12 33.15 -25.64 22.18
C ILE A 12 34.05 -24.45 22.46
N GLU A 13 35.37 -24.60 22.50
CA GLU A 13 36.26 -23.45 22.62
C GLU A 13 35.80 -22.30 21.74
N ASN A 14 35.40 -21.18 22.40
CA ASN A 14 34.91 -19.98 21.77
C ASN A 14 33.48 -20.00 21.15
N SER A 15 32.63 -21.01 21.41
CA SER A 15 31.27 -21.07 20.92
C SER A 15 30.30 -21.58 21.99
N PHE A 16 29.05 -21.04 21.98
CA PHE A 16 27.98 -21.47 22.88
C PHE A 16 26.71 -21.79 22.07
N GLY A 17 26.03 -22.89 22.39
CA GLY A 17 24.77 -23.23 21.77
C GLY A 17 24.28 -24.63 22.02
N PHE A 18 23.07 -24.92 21.52
CA PHE A 18 22.52 -26.26 21.44
C PHE A 18 22.85 -26.87 20.08
N TYR A 19 23.28 -28.11 20.08
CA TYR A 19 23.61 -28.85 18.86
C TYR A 19 22.76 -30.10 18.72
N VAL A 20 22.27 -30.38 17.53
CA VAL A 20 21.49 -31.57 17.22
C VAL A 20 22.24 -32.41 16.21
N ASP A 21 22.58 -33.64 16.56
CA ASP A 21 23.35 -34.57 15.71
C ASP A 21 22.47 -35.58 14.94
N LYS A 22 21.14 -35.50 15.11
CA LYS A 22 20.16 -36.35 14.42
C LYS A 22 19.08 -35.51 13.77
N LYS A 23 18.39 -36.07 12.75
CA LYS A 23 17.25 -35.43 12.06
C LYS A 23 16.03 -35.30 13.01
N GLN A 24 16.13 -34.46 14.03
CA GLN A 24 15.05 -34.19 14.99
C GLN A 24 14.72 -32.72 15.03
N ALA A 25 13.43 -32.39 15.18
CA ALA A 25 13.00 -31.05 15.48
C ALA A 25 13.39 -30.66 16.90
N SER A 26 13.89 -29.43 17.12
CA SER A 26 14.16 -28.91 18.44
C SER A 26 13.64 -27.47 18.54
N ASN A 27 12.70 -27.25 19.42
CA ASN A 27 11.94 -26.00 19.52
C ASN A 27 12.03 -25.41 20.93
N GLY A 28 11.87 -24.09 21.02
CA GLY A 28 11.70 -23.39 22.29
C GLY A 28 12.97 -23.26 23.14
N ASN A 29 14.19 -23.41 22.56
CA ASN A 29 15.43 -23.24 23.31
C ASN A 29 15.67 -21.75 23.59
N VAL A 30 16.16 -21.43 24.80
CA VAL A 30 16.41 -20.07 25.25
C VAL A 30 17.84 -19.93 25.77
N ILE A 31 18.57 -18.95 25.23
CA ILE A 31 19.89 -18.53 25.75
C ILE A 31 19.74 -17.13 26.34
N ILE A 32 20.21 -16.93 27.56
CA ILE A 32 20.22 -15.62 28.24
C ILE A 32 21.67 -15.29 28.60
N ILE A 33 22.13 -14.12 28.16
CA ILE A 33 23.46 -13.59 28.49
C ILE A 33 23.24 -12.21 29.16
N ASN A 34 23.60 -12.13 30.44
CA ASN A 34 23.42 -10.92 31.26
C ASN A 34 24.69 -10.46 31.98
N SER A 35 25.85 -11.05 31.63
CA SER A 35 27.13 -10.67 32.18
C SER A 35 28.16 -10.43 31.07
N PRO A 36 29.05 -9.45 31.24
CA PRO A 36 30.12 -9.19 30.27
C PRO A 36 31.07 -10.37 30.16
N GLY A 37 31.70 -10.48 29.00
CA GLY A 37 32.65 -11.55 28.77
C GLY A 37 33.38 -11.37 27.43
N SER A 38 34.17 -12.40 27.07
CA SER A 38 34.81 -12.49 25.78
C SER A 38 34.16 -13.63 24.99
N LEU A 39 33.69 -13.35 23.78
CA LEU A 39 33.22 -14.34 22.84
C LEU A 39 34.25 -14.51 21.75
N GLY A 40 34.83 -15.70 21.67
CA GLY A 40 35.71 -16.05 20.56
C GLY A 40 34.96 -16.95 19.58
N GLY A 41 33.95 -16.44 18.86
CA GLY A 41 33.27 -17.28 17.88
C GLY A 41 31.76 -17.03 17.74
N VAL A 42 30.98 -18.08 17.83
CA VAL A 42 29.57 -18.11 17.42
C VAL A 42 28.64 -18.39 18.60
N ILE A 43 27.53 -17.65 18.69
CA ILE A 43 26.42 -17.99 19.59
C ILE A 43 25.30 -18.55 18.73
N ARG A 44 24.86 -19.76 18.98
CA ARG A 44 23.72 -20.38 18.32
C ARG A 44 22.68 -20.85 19.34
N GLY A 45 21.43 -20.38 19.19
CA GLY A 45 20.31 -20.91 19.98
C GLY A 45 20.14 -22.38 19.76
N ILE A 46 20.14 -22.80 18.50
CA ILE A 46 20.29 -24.18 18.08
C ILE A 46 20.99 -24.27 16.74
N SER A 47 21.73 -25.35 16.53
CA SER A 47 22.37 -25.58 15.23
C SER A 47 22.51 -27.05 14.88
N THR A 48 22.60 -27.33 13.58
CA THR A 48 23.05 -28.62 13.06
C THR A 48 24.05 -28.38 11.94
N ASN A 49 25.09 -29.23 11.89
CA ASN A 49 25.96 -29.30 10.74
C ASN A 49 25.63 -30.59 9.99
N TRP A 50 25.52 -30.54 8.67
CA TRP A 50 25.49 -31.70 7.77
C TRP A 50 24.17 -32.50 7.65
N LEU A 51 23.12 -32.14 8.37
CA LEU A 51 21.83 -32.83 8.31
C LEU A 51 20.75 -32.00 7.60
N GLY A 52 20.36 -32.40 6.42
CA GLY A 52 19.21 -31.81 5.70
C GLY A 52 17.87 -32.19 6.34
N GLY A 53 16.86 -31.34 6.17
CA GLY A 53 15.46 -31.62 6.55
C GLY A 53 15.13 -31.45 8.02
N VAL A 54 15.84 -30.59 8.75
CA VAL A 54 15.62 -30.29 10.17
C VAL A 54 14.71 -29.09 10.35
N SER A 55 13.87 -29.12 11.40
CA SER A 55 13.00 -28.01 11.79
C SER A 55 13.39 -27.44 13.14
N PHE A 56 13.65 -26.12 13.19
CA PHE A 56 13.99 -25.37 14.40
C PHE A 56 13.07 -24.18 14.55
N ASN A 57 12.20 -24.21 15.53
CA ASN A 57 11.20 -23.19 15.75
C ASN A 57 11.25 -22.62 17.17
N ASP A 58 10.84 -21.38 17.32
CA ASP A 58 10.64 -20.71 18.62
C ASP A 58 11.90 -20.59 19.48
N ASN A 59 13.08 -20.67 18.89
CA ASN A 59 14.35 -20.56 19.64
C ASN A 59 14.67 -19.07 19.86
N ARG A 60 15.23 -18.75 21.03
CA ARG A 60 15.42 -17.36 21.47
C ARG A 60 16.81 -17.14 22.06
N ILE A 61 17.44 -16.02 21.69
CA ILE A 61 18.62 -15.50 22.34
C ILE A 61 18.28 -14.11 22.92
N PHE A 62 18.58 -13.93 24.18
CA PHE A 62 18.44 -12.66 24.86
C PHE A 62 19.77 -12.23 25.47
N ILE A 63 20.26 -11.04 25.11
CA ILE A 63 21.49 -10.45 25.59
C ILE A 63 21.19 -9.07 26.17
N ASN A 64 21.55 -8.85 27.45
CA ASN A 64 21.45 -7.54 28.07
C ASN A 64 22.61 -7.36 29.06
N LEU A 65 23.56 -6.54 28.70
CA LEU A 65 24.76 -6.33 29.51
C LEU A 65 24.73 -5.02 30.32
N ASN A 66 23.59 -4.34 30.41
CA ASN A 66 23.43 -3.08 31.14
C ASN A 66 24.46 -2.02 30.76
N GLY A 67 24.78 -1.88 29.47
CA GLY A 67 25.75 -0.90 28.96
C GLY A 67 27.20 -1.37 29.02
N GLN A 68 27.47 -2.62 29.39
CA GLN A 68 28.81 -3.18 29.42
C GLN A 68 29.22 -3.74 28.07
N GLU A 69 30.54 -3.88 27.87
CA GLU A 69 31.15 -4.37 26.64
C GLU A 69 31.20 -5.90 26.58
N LEU A 70 30.74 -6.47 25.46
CA LEU A 70 31.01 -7.82 25.05
C LEU A 70 32.19 -7.81 24.10
N LYS A 71 33.33 -8.39 24.54
CA LYS A 71 34.49 -8.50 23.65
C LYS A 71 34.22 -9.59 22.63
N TRP A 72 34.23 -9.20 21.36
CA TRP A 72 34.13 -10.14 20.24
C TRP A 72 35.51 -10.38 19.65
N ASN A 73 36.07 -11.56 19.91
CA ASN A 73 37.43 -11.91 19.44
C ASN A 73 37.27 -12.80 18.20
N HIS A 74 37.57 -12.25 17.06
CA HIS A 74 37.71 -13.03 15.84
C HIS A 74 39.08 -13.75 15.83
N THR A 75 39.14 -14.95 16.39
CA THR A 75 40.37 -15.76 16.37
C THR A 75 40.37 -16.83 15.28
N GLY A 76 39.80 -16.56 14.11
CA GLY A 76 39.71 -17.50 13.00
C GLY A 76 40.34 -16.95 11.71
N ASN A 77 41.27 -17.68 11.13
CA ASN A 77 41.79 -17.41 9.81
C ASN A 77 40.73 -17.61 8.75
N GLY A 78 39.99 -16.55 8.43
CA GLY A 78 39.48 -16.45 7.13
C GLY A 78 37.99 -16.46 6.87
N PRO A 79 37.62 -15.53 6.02
CA PRO A 79 36.30 -15.37 5.45
C PRO A 79 35.96 -16.41 4.38
N LYS A 80 36.84 -17.33 4.05
CA LYS A 80 36.58 -18.32 2.98
C LYS A 80 35.64 -19.44 3.37
N THR A 81 35.27 -19.58 4.65
CA THR A 81 34.35 -20.63 5.14
C THR A 81 33.10 -20.13 5.85
N GLY A 82 32.85 -18.82 5.92
CA GLY A 82 31.65 -18.28 6.61
C GLY A 82 31.69 -18.39 8.16
N ASP A 83 32.86 -18.74 8.75
CA ASP A 83 33.04 -19.02 10.18
C ASP A 83 33.43 -17.81 11.02
N GLY A 84 33.22 -16.58 10.53
CA GLY A 84 33.32 -15.36 11.32
C GLY A 84 32.30 -15.33 12.45
N GLY A 85 32.62 -14.68 13.56
CA GLY A 85 31.73 -14.59 14.73
C GLY A 85 30.32 -14.10 14.38
N TRP A 86 29.33 -14.89 14.70
CA TRP A 86 27.91 -14.54 14.49
C TRP A 86 27.01 -14.98 15.64
N ILE A 87 25.87 -14.33 15.74
CA ILE A 87 24.80 -14.69 16.67
C ILE A 87 23.59 -15.14 15.84
N SER A 88 23.06 -16.34 16.09
CA SER A 88 21.85 -16.80 15.44
C SER A 88 20.96 -17.60 16.37
N ALA A 89 19.64 -17.32 16.41
CA ALA A 89 18.72 -18.10 17.23
C ALA A 89 18.57 -19.52 16.68
N ALA A 90 18.56 -19.69 15.37
CA ALA A 90 18.60 -20.99 14.71
C ALA A 90 19.60 -20.99 13.53
N ALA A 91 20.35 -22.08 13.37
CA ALA A 91 21.27 -22.26 12.23
C ALA A 91 21.18 -23.69 11.71
N ALA A 92 20.96 -23.84 10.41
CA ALA A 92 20.87 -25.15 9.79
C ALA A 92 21.51 -25.17 8.41
N THR A 93 22.09 -26.32 8.05
CA THR A 93 22.44 -26.64 6.67
C THR A 93 21.23 -27.32 6.06
N ALA A 94 20.69 -26.79 4.97
CA ALA A 94 19.49 -27.33 4.29
C ALA A 94 18.27 -27.52 5.24
N GLY A 95 17.95 -26.51 6.06
CA GLY A 95 16.85 -26.57 7.02
C GLY A 95 15.47 -26.63 6.35
N LYS A 96 14.58 -27.53 6.81
CA LYS A 96 13.23 -27.64 6.30
C LYS A 96 12.31 -26.54 6.81
N GLN A 97 12.42 -26.22 8.10
CA GLN A 97 11.64 -25.17 8.73
C GLN A 97 12.44 -24.46 9.81
N LEU A 98 12.63 -23.15 9.64
CA LEU A 98 13.25 -22.26 10.62
C LEU A 98 12.27 -21.12 10.91
N SER A 99 11.40 -21.30 11.90
CA SER A 99 10.30 -20.38 12.11
C SER A 99 10.25 -19.78 13.51
N ASN A 100 9.85 -18.52 13.61
CA ASN A 100 9.65 -17.80 14.87
C ASN A 100 10.88 -17.73 15.78
N ASN A 101 12.09 -17.84 15.23
CA ASN A 101 13.31 -17.72 16.01
C ASN A 101 13.66 -16.26 16.24
N SER A 102 14.18 -15.91 17.41
CA SER A 102 14.45 -14.51 17.74
C SER A 102 15.76 -14.26 18.47
N VAL A 103 16.41 -13.15 18.09
CA VAL A 103 17.56 -12.57 18.81
C VAL A 103 17.15 -11.20 19.33
N TYR A 104 17.19 -11.01 20.63
CA TYR A 104 16.97 -9.72 21.27
C TYR A 104 18.21 -9.30 22.05
N ILE A 105 18.83 -8.20 21.61
CA ILE A 105 20.01 -7.62 22.25
C ILE A 105 19.66 -6.22 22.72
N LYS A 106 19.92 -5.96 24.00
CA LYS A 106 19.60 -4.69 24.63
C LYS A 106 20.77 -4.18 25.46
N ASN A 107 20.94 -2.85 25.52
CA ASN A 107 21.92 -2.18 26.38
C ASN A 107 23.31 -2.85 26.35
N THR A 108 23.82 -3.11 25.14
CA THR A 108 25.04 -3.90 24.97
C THR A 108 26.02 -3.18 24.04
N ILE A 109 27.31 -3.18 24.39
CA ILE A 109 28.39 -2.68 23.54
C ILE A 109 29.17 -3.87 23.01
N PHE A 110 29.27 -3.98 21.70
CA PHE A 110 30.18 -4.95 21.06
C PHE A 110 31.52 -4.27 20.73
N SER A 111 32.61 -4.92 21.07
CA SER A 111 33.96 -4.39 20.79
C SER A 111 34.24 -4.25 19.29
N GLU A 112 33.57 -5.05 18.47
CA GLU A 112 33.70 -5.09 17.02
C GLU A 112 32.33 -5.39 16.37
N SER A 113 32.18 -5.09 15.09
CA SER A 113 30.99 -5.45 14.32
C SER A 113 30.99 -6.95 13.98
N GLY A 114 29.79 -7.55 14.00
CA GLY A 114 29.61 -8.96 13.69
C GLY A 114 28.20 -9.23 13.16
N SER A 115 27.95 -10.41 12.60
CA SER A 115 26.66 -10.73 11.99
C SER A 115 25.64 -11.28 13.01
N ILE A 116 24.38 -10.91 12.85
CA ILE A 116 23.29 -11.33 13.75
C ILE A 116 22.10 -11.77 12.92
N PHE A 117 21.62 -12.99 13.18
CA PHE A 117 20.51 -13.60 12.45
C PHE A 117 19.43 -14.15 13.38
N GLY A 118 18.17 -13.92 13.08
CA GLY A 118 17.05 -14.65 13.68
C GLY A 118 17.11 -16.12 13.26
N ALA A 119 17.27 -16.37 11.96
CA ALA A 119 17.57 -17.69 11.41
C ALA A 119 18.66 -17.59 10.34
N TYR A 120 19.55 -18.59 10.33
CA TYR A 120 20.60 -18.76 9.33
C TYR A 120 20.46 -20.09 8.62
N ALA A 121 20.36 -20.08 7.32
CA ALA A 121 20.39 -21.29 6.50
C ALA A 121 21.56 -21.26 5.52
N ASN A 122 22.23 -22.40 5.33
CA ASN A 122 23.34 -22.55 4.40
C ASN A 122 23.08 -23.73 3.48
N SER A 123 23.17 -23.56 2.17
CA SER A 123 23.26 -24.64 1.21
C SER A 123 24.73 -24.95 0.94
N ALA A 124 25.27 -25.99 1.54
CA ALA A 124 26.64 -26.36 1.26
C ALA A 124 26.81 -26.91 -0.16
N SER A 125 27.78 -26.37 -0.87
CA SER A 125 28.14 -26.69 -2.24
C SER A 125 28.85 -28.01 -2.39
N SER A 126 28.28 -29.14 -2.03
CA SER A 126 28.89 -30.41 -2.39
C SER A 126 27.82 -31.42 -2.79
N SER A 127 28.12 -32.23 -3.74
CA SER A 127 27.30 -33.32 -4.32
C SER A 127 26.73 -34.35 -3.32
N TYR A 128 26.90 -34.12 -2.03
CA TYR A 128 26.46 -34.98 -0.94
C TYR A 128 25.24 -34.47 -0.19
N TYR A 129 24.73 -33.26 -0.48
CA TYR A 129 23.66 -32.69 0.32
C TYR A 129 22.34 -32.64 -0.46
N ALA A 130 21.28 -33.05 0.23
CA ALA A 130 19.94 -32.95 -0.33
C ALA A 130 19.60 -31.48 -0.65
N PRO A 131 19.04 -31.21 -1.82
CA PRO A 131 18.62 -29.87 -2.19
C PRO A 131 17.59 -29.32 -1.19
N PHE A 132 17.46 -27.98 -1.12
CA PHE A 132 16.42 -27.29 -0.35
C PHE A 132 15.04 -27.53 -0.95
N SER A 133 14.50 -28.72 -0.84
CA SER A 133 13.14 -28.95 -1.27
C SER A 133 12.16 -28.43 -0.21
N GLN A 134 11.38 -27.42 -0.54
CA GLN A 134 10.31 -26.88 0.30
C GLN A 134 10.78 -26.37 1.68
N SER A 135 11.68 -25.39 1.71
CA SER A 135 12.13 -24.78 2.96
C SER A 135 11.29 -23.58 3.34
N THR A 136 10.96 -23.47 4.64
CA THR A 136 10.22 -22.35 5.23
C THR A 136 11.08 -21.67 6.27
N ILE A 137 11.44 -20.39 6.05
CA ILE A 137 12.27 -19.57 6.95
C ILE A 137 11.48 -18.31 7.29
N THR A 138 10.49 -18.44 8.20
CA THR A 138 9.46 -17.43 8.40
C THR A 138 9.31 -16.99 9.85
N GLY A 139 8.86 -15.75 10.06
CA GLY A 139 8.56 -15.22 11.39
C GLY A 139 9.79 -14.99 12.25
N ASN A 140 11.00 -15.01 11.68
CA ASN A 140 12.25 -14.85 12.45
C ASN A 140 12.52 -13.37 12.70
N THR A 141 13.03 -13.04 13.88
CA THR A 141 13.14 -11.64 14.33
C THR A 141 14.50 -11.34 14.95
N VAL A 142 15.06 -10.17 14.61
CA VAL A 142 16.20 -9.57 15.34
C VAL A 142 15.76 -8.22 15.90
N ILE A 143 16.03 -8.00 17.18
CA ILE A 143 15.78 -6.73 17.87
C ILE A 143 17.09 -6.24 18.51
N LEU A 144 17.52 -5.05 18.11
CA LEU A 144 18.66 -4.33 18.70
C LEU A 144 18.12 -3.04 19.34
N ASP A 145 18.18 -2.93 20.64
CA ASP A 145 17.70 -1.79 21.41
C ASP A 145 18.81 -1.23 22.30
N ASN A 146 19.24 -0.01 22.03
CA ASN A 146 20.38 0.64 22.69
C ASN A 146 21.66 -0.20 22.61
N VAL A 147 22.03 -0.57 21.38
CA VAL A 147 23.20 -1.39 21.08
C VAL A 147 24.26 -0.54 20.38
N THR A 148 25.52 -0.70 20.79
CA THR A 148 26.67 -0.12 20.09
C THR A 148 27.53 -1.23 19.50
N MET A 149 27.80 -1.16 18.19
CA MET A 149 28.79 -2.00 17.53
C MET A 149 29.90 -1.13 16.98
N LYS A 150 31.13 -1.36 17.45
CA LYS A 150 32.31 -0.64 16.98
C LYS A 150 32.74 -1.17 15.61
N PRO A 151 33.34 -0.34 14.74
CA PRO A 151 33.89 -0.83 13.47
C PRO A 151 34.94 -1.94 13.69
N ASN A 152 34.92 -2.95 12.85
CA ASN A 152 35.96 -3.94 12.86
C ASN A 152 37.16 -3.43 12.04
N THR A 153 38.30 -3.27 12.67
CA THR A 153 39.55 -2.78 12.05
C THR A 153 40.44 -3.89 11.49
N SER A 154 40.08 -5.14 11.76
CA SER A 154 40.89 -6.33 11.39
C SER A 154 40.33 -7.12 10.19
N TYR A 155 39.19 -6.68 9.61
CA TYR A 155 38.55 -7.40 8.51
C TYR A 155 39.25 -7.13 7.17
N GLU A 156 39.65 -8.20 6.46
CA GLU A 156 39.98 -8.06 5.05
C GLU A 156 38.72 -7.68 4.22
N PRO A 157 38.88 -6.87 3.15
CA PRO A 157 37.70 -6.45 2.35
C PRO A 157 37.07 -7.65 1.65
N GLY A 158 35.88 -8.03 2.06
CA GLY A 158 35.15 -9.11 1.37
C GLY A 158 33.81 -9.50 1.96
N TRP A 159 33.66 -9.54 3.26
CA TRP A 159 32.42 -9.95 3.94
C TRP A 159 32.15 -9.04 5.13
N GLY A 160 31.18 -8.18 5.00
CA GLY A 160 30.80 -7.25 6.05
C GLY A 160 29.85 -7.83 7.09
N ALA A 161 29.65 -7.09 8.17
CA ALA A 161 28.70 -7.44 9.21
C ALA A 161 27.24 -7.30 8.70
N ILE A 162 26.45 -8.34 8.87
CA ILE A 162 25.06 -8.43 8.39
C ILE A 162 24.11 -8.63 9.56
N VAL A 163 23.03 -7.85 9.60
CA VAL A 163 21.91 -8.09 10.51
C VAL A 163 20.69 -8.49 9.69
N ALA A 164 20.16 -9.70 9.91
CA ALA A 164 19.00 -10.17 9.20
C ALA A 164 18.02 -10.97 10.08
N GLY A 165 16.73 -10.77 9.87
CA GLY A 165 15.69 -11.63 10.45
C GLY A 165 15.86 -13.07 9.97
N ALA A 166 16.02 -13.25 8.66
CA ALA A 166 16.39 -14.52 8.04
C ALA A 166 17.52 -14.32 7.02
N TYR A 167 18.47 -15.22 7.02
CA TYR A 167 19.58 -15.21 6.07
C TYR A 167 19.75 -16.59 5.42
N LEU A 168 19.74 -16.61 4.10
CA LEU A 168 20.04 -17.80 3.30
C LEU A 168 21.32 -17.57 2.50
N PHE A 169 22.30 -18.41 2.75
CA PHE A 169 23.54 -18.43 2.00
C PHE A 169 23.58 -19.62 1.03
N SER A 170 23.64 -19.34 -0.27
CA SER A 170 23.75 -20.38 -1.31
C SER A 170 24.80 -19.96 -2.35
N PRO A 171 26.07 -20.31 -2.14
CA PRO A 171 27.18 -19.80 -2.95
C PRO A 171 27.27 -20.40 -4.37
N THR A 172 26.69 -21.57 -4.59
CA THR A 172 26.59 -22.20 -5.92
C THR A 172 25.36 -23.13 -5.91
N PRO A 173 24.31 -22.80 -6.63
CA PRO A 173 23.29 -23.80 -6.87
C PRO A 173 23.77 -24.74 -7.98
N THR A 174 24.28 -25.88 -7.63
CA THR A 174 24.20 -27.02 -8.54
C THR A 174 22.74 -27.49 -8.50
N PHE A 175 21.88 -26.74 -9.15
CA PHE A 175 20.54 -27.25 -9.44
C PHE A 175 20.70 -28.20 -10.62
N ASP A 176 20.62 -29.46 -10.35
CA ASP A 176 20.28 -30.43 -11.38
C ASP A 176 18.98 -29.96 -12.04
N ASP A 177 18.92 -29.96 -13.36
CA ASP A 177 17.73 -29.54 -14.14
C ASP A 177 16.45 -30.28 -13.75
N SER A 178 16.53 -31.35 -12.99
CA SER A 178 15.43 -32.08 -12.40
C SER A 178 14.83 -31.42 -11.13
N ALA A 179 15.48 -30.44 -10.53
CA ALA A 179 15.11 -29.80 -9.25
C ALA A 179 14.32 -28.48 -9.41
N LYS A 180 13.75 -28.21 -10.59
CA LYS A 180 12.98 -26.98 -10.91
C LYS A 180 11.68 -26.75 -10.08
N SER A 181 11.38 -27.62 -9.11
CA SER A 181 10.16 -27.52 -8.27
C SER A 181 10.40 -27.05 -6.85
N GLU A 182 11.59 -26.54 -6.50
CA GLU A 182 11.90 -26.14 -5.15
C GLU A 182 11.32 -24.78 -4.83
N SER A 183 10.53 -24.70 -3.75
CA SER A 183 10.00 -23.45 -3.23
C SER A 183 10.62 -23.12 -1.87
N ILE A 184 11.20 -21.93 -1.73
CA ILE A 184 11.69 -21.41 -0.46
C ILE A 184 10.83 -20.22 -0.07
N ASP A 185 10.22 -20.28 1.12
CA ASP A 185 9.46 -19.18 1.69
C ASP A 185 10.27 -18.50 2.79
N MET A 186 10.62 -17.22 2.58
CA MET A 186 11.31 -16.36 3.55
C MET A 186 10.43 -15.18 3.97
N SER A 187 9.16 -15.42 4.22
CA SER A 187 8.18 -14.38 4.54
C SER A 187 8.09 -14.07 6.04
N ASN A 188 7.56 -12.89 6.37
CA ASN A 188 7.26 -12.45 7.75
C ASN A 188 8.50 -12.36 8.66
N ASN A 189 9.69 -12.17 8.13
CA ASN A 189 10.90 -11.99 8.95
C ASN A 189 11.11 -10.50 9.25
N SER A 190 11.72 -10.17 10.37
CA SER A 190 11.82 -8.79 10.81
C SER A 190 13.13 -8.43 11.50
N VAL A 191 13.54 -7.17 11.30
CA VAL A 191 14.65 -6.53 12.02
C VAL A 191 14.16 -5.22 12.61
N TYR A 192 14.37 -5.04 13.90
CA TYR A 192 14.11 -3.79 14.62
C TYR A 192 15.39 -3.26 15.23
N ILE A 193 15.77 -2.04 14.87
CA ILE A 193 16.94 -1.34 15.40
C ILE A 193 16.47 -0.04 16.04
N LYS A 194 16.70 0.13 17.33
CA LYS A 194 16.29 1.30 18.07
C LYS A 194 17.41 1.85 18.94
N LYS A 195 17.56 3.18 18.97
CA LYS A 195 18.50 3.91 19.82
C LYS A 195 19.92 3.35 19.78
N SER A 196 20.34 2.86 18.62
CA SER A 196 21.57 2.09 18.46
C SER A 196 22.59 2.83 17.59
N ASN A 197 23.89 2.54 17.82
CA ASN A 197 24.99 3.03 16.99
C ASN A 197 25.76 1.84 16.45
N LEU A 198 25.57 1.56 15.18
CA LEU A 198 26.00 0.29 14.57
C LEU A 198 26.98 0.54 13.43
N ALA A 199 28.05 -0.26 13.41
CA ALA A 199 28.92 -0.41 12.24
C ALA A 199 28.50 -1.69 11.50
N LEU A 200 27.75 -1.55 10.39
CA LEU A 200 27.17 -2.67 9.65
C LEU A 200 27.22 -2.39 8.14
N ASP A 201 27.41 -3.43 7.35
CA ASP A 201 27.41 -3.32 5.89
C ASP A 201 26.04 -3.62 5.28
N SER A 202 25.29 -4.54 5.89
CA SER A 202 23.97 -4.91 5.39
C SER A 202 22.95 -5.15 6.50
N ILE A 203 21.69 -4.72 6.25
CA ILE A 203 20.55 -4.96 7.14
C ILE A 203 19.39 -5.42 6.29
N ALA A 204 18.71 -6.51 6.67
CA ALA A 204 17.54 -6.99 5.96
C ALA A 204 16.55 -7.76 6.84
N GLY A 205 15.26 -7.63 6.62
CA GLY A 205 14.25 -8.53 7.18
C GLY A 205 14.47 -9.96 6.70
N ALA A 206 14.65 -10.14 5.38
CA ALA A 206 15.06 -11.41 4.77
C ALA A 206 16.15 -11.16 3.72
N PHE A 207 17.20 -11.96 3.77
CA PHE A 207 18.34 -11.81 2.87
C PHE A 207 18.70 -13.15 2.22
N VAL A 208 18.64 -13.21 0.90
CA VAL A 208 19.12 -14.34 0.10
C VAL A 208 20.43 -13.93 -0.59
N TYR A 209 21.47 -14.71 -0.32
CA TYR A 209 22.70 -14.65 -1.08
C TYR A 209 22.76 -15.85 -2.02
N THR A 210 22.56 -15.62 -3.31
CA THR A 210 22.67 -16.66 -4.35
C THR A 210 23.19 -16.05 -5.64
N ASP A 211 24.03 -16.78 -6.35
CA ASP A 211 24.49 -16.43 -7.69
C ASP A 211 23.61 -17.03 -8.81
N ALA A 212 22.46 -17.65 -8.45
CA ALA A 212 21.66 -18.44 -9.40
C ALA A 212 20.29 -17.88 -9.71
N ASP A 213 19.94 -18.03 -10.99
CA ASP A 213 18.71 -17.62 -11.65
C ASP A 213 17.51 -18.55 -11.44
N SER A 214 17.50 -19.40 -10.42
CA SER A 214 16.52 -20.48 -10.39
C SER A 214 15.90 -20.73 -9.03
N GLY A 215 14.62 -20.80 -9.00
CA GLY A 215 13.85 -21.27 -7.88
C GLY A 215 12.59 -20.45 -7.64
N SER A 216 11.57 -21.05 -7.09
CA SER A 216 10.37 -20.36 -6.62
C SER A 216 10.60 -19.78 -5.24
N PHE A 217 11.57 -18.86 -5.11
CA PHE A 217 11.78 -18.12 -3.85
C PHE A 217 10.66 -17.11 -3.66
N LYS A 218 10.13 -17.07 -2.45
CA LYS A 218 9.11 -16.13 -2.02
C LYS A 218 9.58 -15.39 -0.78
N SER A 219 9.42 -14.05 -0.77
CA SER A 219 9.82 -13.22 0.36
C SER A 219 8.83 -12.08 0.55
N ASN A 220 7.78 -12.34 1.34
CA ASN A 220 6.67 -11.42 1.51
C ASN A 220 6.58 -10.94 2.96
N ASN A 221 6.00 -9.76 3.16
CA ASN A 221 5.72 -9.18 4.49
C ASN A 221 6.94 -9.11 5.41
N ASN A 222 8.15 -8.94 4.88
CA ASN A 222 9.32 -8.74 5.71
C ASN A 222 9.44 -7.28 6.11
N LEU A 223 9.97 -7.05 7.32
CA LEU A 223 10.09 -5.72 7.90
C LEU A 223 11.54 -5.44 8.31
N THR A 224 12.06 -4.29 7.89
CA THR A 224 13.24 -3.67 8.48
C THR A 224 12.85 -2.31 9.03
N PHE A 225 13.02 -2.12 10.33
CA PHE A 225 12.67 -0.89 11.04
C PHE A 225 13.87 -0.34 11.80
N ILE A 226 14.25 0.90 11.49
CA ILE A 226 15.37 1.60 12.13
C ILE A 226 14.85 2.92 12.70
N ASP A 227 15.01 3.12 13.99
CA ASP A 227 14.54 4.33 14.69
C ASP A 227 15.59 4.87 15.64
N SER A 228 15.74 6.20 15.67
CA SER A 228 16.61 6.92 16.61
C SER A 228 18.04 6.36 16.66
N SER A 229 18.56 5.95 15.50
CA SER A 229 19.79 5.16 15.43
C SER A 229 20.79 5.76 14.44
N THR A 230 22.07 5.43 14.65
CA THR A 230 23.16 5.72 13.71
C THR A 230 23.66 4.42 13.10
N VAL A 231 23.69 4.35 11.77
CA VAL A 231 24.26 3.23 11.03
C VAL A 231 25.45 3.74 10.22
N ASN A 232 26.62 3.18 10.49
CA ASN A 232 27.85 3.47 9.78
C ASN A 232 28.19 2.29 8.89
N THR A 233 28.33 2.50 7.57
CA THR A 233 28.67 1.44 6.63
C THR A 233 30.15 1.44 6.32
N GLY A 234 30.73 0.25 6.13
CA GLY A 234 32.09 0.08 5.66
C GLY A 234 32.20 0.05 4.13
N ASP A 235 33.43 -0.18 3.61
CA ASP A 235 33.73 -0.23 2.17
C ASP A 235 33.61 -1.64 1.57
N ASN A 236 32.71 -2.46 2.07
CA ASN A 236 32.63 -3.87 1.71
C ASN A 236 31.81 -4.17 0.45
N VAL A 237 31.90 -5.42 -0.01
CA VAL A 237 31.30 -5.90 -1.28
C VAL A 237 29.77 -5.86 -1.26
N TYR A 238 29.15 -5.91 -0.07
CA TYR A 238 27.70 -6.04 0.13
C TYR A 238 27.11 -4.87 0.92
N ASN A 239 27.21 -3.68 0.37
CA ASN A 239 26.68 -2.46 0.99
C ASN A 239 25.19 -2.32 0.67
N ARG A 240 24.30 -2.90 1.50
CA ARG A 240 22.87 -2.98 1.19
C ARG A 240 21.99 -2.86 2.42
N LEU A 241 20.99 -2.01 2.32
CA LEU A 241 19.93 -1.88 3.32
C LEU A 241 18.60 -2.25 2.66
N TYR A 242 18.06 -3.41 3.05
CA TYR A 242 16.85 -3.97 2.44
C TYR A 242 15.79 -4.35 3.48
N SER A 243 14.54 -4.48 3.07
CA SER A 243 13.57 -5.29 3.80
C SER A 243 13.63 -6.74 3.34
N ALA A 244 13.74 -6.96 2.03
CA ALA A 244 13.85 -8.30 1.49
C ALA A 244 14.74 -8.37 0.25
N SER A 245 15.38 -9.53 0.06
CA SER A 245 16.11 -9.87 -1.16
C SER A 245 15.77 -11.31 -1.55
N ALA A 246 14.91 -11.48 -2.57
CA ALA A 246 14.54 -12.78 -3.14
C ALA A 246 13.85 -12.60 -4.50
N PRO A 247 13.82 -13.63 -5.40
CA PRO A 247 13.26 -13.53 -6.73
C PRO A 247 11.80 -13.05 -6.85
N ASN A 248 10.93 -13.41 -5.89
CA ASN A 248 9.55 -12.92 -5.81
C ASN A 248 9.36 -12.28 -4.45
N SER A 249 9.09 -10.97 -4.43
CA SER A 249 9.08 -10.19 -3.20
C SER A 249 7.91 -9.22 -3.19
N GLN A 250 6.99 -9.40 -2.23
CA GLN A 250 5.76 -8.60 -2.13
C GLN A 250 5.55 -8.11 -0.70
N ASP A 251 4.89 -6.95 -0.58
CA ASP A 251 4.40 -6.39 0.69
C ASP A 251 5.49 -6.18 1.75
N ASN A 252 6.75 -5.98 1.33
CA ASN A 252 7.87 -5.77 2.25
C ASN A 252 8.02 -4.30 2.62
N VAL A 253 8.44 -4.03 3.86
CA VAL A 253 8.56 -2.68 4.39
C VAL A 253 9.96 -2.41 4.93
N LEU A 254 10.61 -1.38 4.39
CA LEU A 254 11.79 -0.76 4.99
C LEU A 254 11.39 0.62 5.54
N SER A 255 11.54 0.82 6.83
CA SER A 255 11.25 2.09 7.50
C SER A 255 12.43 2.58 8.32
N ILE A 256 12.86 3.81 8.05
CA ILE A 256 13.96 4.48 8.72
C ILE A 256 13.46 5.83 9.22
N GLN A 257 13.55 6.05 10.52
CA GLN A 257 13.07 7.30 11.09
C GLN A 257 14.03 7.85 12.16
N ASN A 258 14.08 9.17 12.28
CA ASN A 258 14.86 9.88 13.31
C ASN A 258 16.31 9.42 13.39
N SER A 259 16.91 9.05 12.27
CA SER A 259 18.16 8.29 12.23
C SER A 259 19.23 8.98 11.40
N THR A 260 20.47 8.50 11.50
CA THR A 260 21.59 8.92 10.67
C THR A 260 22.21 7.71 9.99
N LEU A 261 22.33 7.75 8.67
CA LEU A 261 23.06 6.76 7.88
C LEU A 261 24.35 7.42 7.37
N ASN A 262 25.49 6.93 7.80
CA ASN A 262 26.79 7.34 7.31
C ASN A 262 27.32 6.28 6.32
N ILE A 263 27.18 6.58 5.02
CA ILE A 263 27.46 5.63 3.95
C ILE A 263 28.83 5.89 3.36
N SER A 264 29.71 4.89 3.42
CA SER A 264 30.98 4.93 2.68
C SER A 264 30.72 4.70 1.20
N THR A 265 31.32 5.55 0.36
CA THR A 265 31.17 5.50 -1.11
C THR A 265 32.49 5.27 -1.84
N ASP A 266 33.56 4.94 -1.12
CA ASP A 266 34.92 4.91 -1.68
C ASP A 266 35.14 3.80 -2.72
N LYS A 267 34.59 2.62 -2.48
CA LYS A 267 34.86 1.46 -3.34
C LYS A 267 33.66 0.95 -4.14
N LYS A 268 32.45 1.01 -3.56
CA LYS A 268 31.24 0.42 -4.18
C LYS A 268 29.99 1.27 -4.00
N SER A 269 29.06 1.13 -4.93
CA SER A 269 27.73 1.72 -4.83
C SER A 269 26.97 1.12 -3.67
N TYR A 270 26.18 1.93 -2.98
CA TYR A 270 25.31 1.51 -1.88
C TYR A 270 23.85 1.54 -2.32
N SER A 271 23.06 0.58 -1.86
CA SER A 271 21.64 0.52 -2.18
C SER A 271 20.76 0.51 -0.94
N ILE A 272 19.80 1.43 -0.89
CA ILE A 272 18.72 1.46 0.10
C ILE A 272 17.44 1.09 -0.64
N ARG A 273 16.92 -0.12 -0.43
CA ARG A 273 15.77 -0.62 -1.18
C ARG A 273 14.75 -1.29 -0.25
N ALA A 274 13.46 -1.08 -0.50
CA ALA A 274 12.50 -1.95 0.16
C ALA A 274 12.74 -3.39 -0.27
N VAL A 275 12.96 -3.63 -1.57
CA VAL A 275 13.19 -4.96 -2.10
C VAL A 275 14.23 -4.97 -3.22
N TYR A 276 15.00 -6.06 -3.23
CA TYR A 276 15.80 -6.49 -4.37
C TYR A 276 15.35 -7.88 -4.84
N SER A 277 14.72 -7.94 -6.00
CA SER A 277 14.32 -9.20 -6.65
C SER A 277 15.26 -9.48 -7.82
N ALA A 278 16.07 -10.51 -7.70
CA ALA A 278 17.09 -10.83 -8.71
C ALA A 278 16.50 -11.47 -9.98
N ASP A 279 15.21 -11.85 -10.01
CA ASP A 279 14.69 -12.59 -11.15
C ASP A 279 13.30 -12.13 -11.64
N LYS A 280 12.26 -12.06 -10.80
CA LYS A 280 10.88 -11.92 -11.31
C LYS A 280 10.16 -10.66 -10.87
N THR A 281 9.65 -10.62 -9.64
CA THR A 281 8.70 -9.58 -9.22
C THR A 281 9.11 -8.85 -7.95
N ALA A 282 8.88 -7.53 -7.93
CA ALA A 282 8.95 -6.67 -6.77
C ALA A 282 7.64 -5.85 -6.71
N GLU A 283 6.66 -6.28 -5.92
CA GLU A 283 5.33 -5.68 -5.90
C GLU A 283 4.89 -5.22 -4.51
N ASN A 284 4.15 -4.10 -4.46
CA ASN A 284 3.54 -3.53 -3.25
C ASN A 284 4.54 -3.21 -2.11
N ASN A 285 5.81 -3.06 -2.41
CA ASN A 285 6.82 -2.83 -1.38
C ASN A 285 6.88 -1.36 -0.99
N ARG A 286 7.27 -1.09 0.25
CA ARG A 286 7.27 0.26 0.81
C ARG A 286 8.60 0.61 1.46
N LEU A 287 9.17 1.74 1.05
CA LEU A 287 10.32 2.38 1.65
C LEU A 287 9.90 3.72 2.26
N ASN A 288 10.05 3.87 3.56
CA ASN A 288 9.79 5.12 4.27
C ASN A 288 11.07 5.62 4.93
N ILE A 289 11.45 6.86 4.67
CA ILE A 289 12.56 7.54 5.33
C ILE A 289 12.02 8.86 5.87
N SER A 290 12.05 9.05 7.18
CA SER A 290 11.55 10.28 7.80
C SER A 290 12.51 10.84 8.84
N ASN A 291 12.62 12.17 8.92
CA ASN A 291 13.50 12.87 9.86
C ASN A 291 14.92 12.26 9.90
N THR A 292 15.44 11.86 8.74
CA THR A 292 16.65 11.05 8.64
C THR A 292 17.71 11.78 7.81
N THR A 293 18.96 11.72 8.26
CA THR A 293 20.10 12.23 7.51
C THR A 293 20.86 11.06 6.86
N ILE A 294 21.01 11.12 5.54
CA ILE A 294 21.83 10.17 4.78
C ILE A 294 23.12 10.91 4.38
N ASN A 295 24.17 10.72 5.13
CA ASN A 295 25.49 11.26 4.82
C ASN A 295 26.22 10.32 3.86
N THR A 296 26.80 10.86 2.81
CA THR A 296 27.68 10.13 1.92
C THR A 296 29.14 10.57 2.23
N LEU A 297 29.93 9.65 2.74
CA LEU A 297 31.29 9.94 3.15
C LEU A 297 32.18 10.07 1.90
N ASN A 298 33.21 10.93 1.99
CA ASN A 298 34.18 11.16 0.90
C ASN A 298 33.57 11.72 -0.40
N GLU A 299 32.55 12.54 -0.30
CA GLU A 299 31.80 13.14 -1.44
C GLU A 299 32.67 13.88 -2.47
N ASN A 300 33.81 14.44 -2.05
CA ASN A 300 34.73 15.18 -2.90
C ASN A 300 35.67 14.25 -3.72
N ASN A 301 35.65 12.94 -3.44
CA ASN A 301 36.43 11.99 -4.23
C ASN A 301 35.70 11.75 -5.58
N VAL A 302 36.39 12.06 -6.68
CA VAL A 302 35.85 11.87 -8.05
C VAL A 302 35.50 10.39 -8.33
N SER A 303 36.20 9.47 -7.68
CA SER A 303 35.97 8.03 -7.80
C SER A 303 34.88 7.49 -6.86
N ALA A 304 34.30 8.33 -5.99
CA ALA A 304 33.26 7.92 -5.07
C ALA A 304 32.02 7.41 -5.81
N LYS A 305 31.49 6.30 -5.33
CA LYS A 305 30.36 5.61 -5.95
C LYS A 305 29.03 6.17 -5.47
N ASN A 306 28.01 5.90 -6.24
CA ASN A 306 26.67 6.42 -6.01
C ASN A 306 25.87 5.60 -5.00
N VAL A 307 24.90 6.27 -4.38
CA VAL A 307 23.87 5.66 -3.54
C VAL A 307 22.55 5.74 -4.28
N ASP A 308 21.82 4.62 -4.36
CA ASP A 308 20.47 4.55 -4.90
C ASP A 308 19.43 4.22 -3.83
N ILE A 309 18.28 4.87 -3.92
CA ILE A 309 17.11 4.66 -3.07
C ILE A 309 15.98 4.12 -3.94
N THR A 310 15.44 2.94 -3.64
CA THR A 310 14.49 2.27 -4.55
C THR A 310 13.39 1.53 -3.78
N GLY A 311 12.13 1.71 -4.18
CA GLY A 311 10.99 0.98 -3.64
C GLY A 311 11.03 -0.50 -3.98
N GLY A 312 11.08 -0.82 -5.28
CA GLY A 312 11.21 -2.18 -5.78
C GLY A 312 12.21 -2.27 -6.91
N TYR A 313 13.13 -3.21 -6.81
CA TYR A 313 14.06 -3.54 -7.90
C TYR A 313 13.84 -4.97 -8.37
N SER A 314 13.65 -5.17 -9.66
CA SER A 314 13.48 -6.51 -10.26
C SER A 314 14.15 -6.59 -11.63
N TYR A 315 14.22 -7.79 -12.20
CA TYR A 315 14.63 -7.96 -13.60
C TYR A 315 13.43 -8.01 -14.57
N GLU A 316 12.23 -8.35 -14.09
CA GLU A 316 11.02 -8.41 -14.93
C GLU A 316 10.00 -7.33 -14.55
N THR A 317 9.43 -7.43 -13.35
CA THR A 317 8.27 -6.63 -12.94
C THR A 317 8.50 -5.93 -11.62
N SER A 318 8.40 -4.60 -11.61
CA SER A 318 8.42 -3.76 -10.42
C SER A 318 7.16 -2.89 -10.38
N ARG A 319 6.17 -3.27 -9.57
CA ARG A 319 4.83 -2.62 -9.56
C ARG A 319 4.38 -2.20 -8.17
N ASN A 320 3.58 -1.14 -8.14
CA ASN A 320 2.88 -0.65 -6.95
C ASN A 320 3.82 -0.37 -5.77
N ASN A 321 5.10 -0.16 -6.02
CA ASN A 321 6.06 0.12 -4.96
C ASN A 321 5.99 1.59 -4.54
N LYS A 322 6.27 1.86 -3.27
CA LYS A 322 6.16 3.20 -2.71
C LYS A 322 7.44 3.62 -2.01
N VAL A 323 7.95 4.80 -2.38
CA VAL A 323 9.09 5.48 -1.74
C VAL A 323 8.59 6.78 -1.14
N ILE A 324 8.79 6.97 0.16
CA ILE A 324 8.45 8.20 0.87
C ILE A 324 9.70 8.69 1.58
N LEU A 325 10.13 9.90 1.24
CA LEU A 325 11.12 10.66 1.99
C LEU A 325 10.42 11.88 2.60
N ASP A 326 10.46 11.98 3.91
CA ASP A 326 9.85 13.09 4.64
C ASP A 326 10.88 13.77 5.54
N ASN A 327 11.02 15.08 5.42
CA ASN A 327 11.92 15.89 6.22
C ASN A 327 13.33 15.28 6.37
N SER A 328 13.90 14.82 5.24
CA SER A 328 15.13 14.07 5.23
C SER A 328 16.24 14.79 4.44
N VAL A 329 17.49 14.61 4.86
CA VAL A 329 18.67 15.21 4.22
C VAL A 329 19.43 14.16 3.44
N LEU A 330 19.73 14.47 2.18
CA LEU A 330 20.44 13.57 1.26
C LEU A 330 21.86 14.08 0.98
N GLY A 331 22.84 13.22 1.18
CA GLY A 331 24.21 13.45 0.78
C GLY A 331 24.37 13.50 -0.75
N ARG A 332 25.37 14.19 -1.24
CA ARG A 332 25.57 14.45 -2.68
C ARG A 332 25.72 13.21 -3.56
N LYS A 333 26.14 12.09 -3.00
CA LYS A 333 26.27 10.83 -3.74
C LYS A 333 24.98 10.00 -3.76
N VAL A 334 23.90 10.48 -3.17
CA VAL A 334 22.56 9.95 -3.42
C VAL A 334 22.10 10.47 -4.77
N THR A 335 22.32 9.73 -5.84
CA THR A 335 22.12 10.20 -7.21
C THR A 335 20.85 9.67 -7.86
N SER A 336 20.17 8.73 -7.23
CA SER A 336 18.95 8.15 -7.79
C SER A 336 17.92 7.80 -6.73
N ILE A 337 16.68 8.22 -6.96
CA ILE A 337 15.49 7.78 -6.20
C ILE A 337 14.50 7.20 -7.19
N ASN A 338 14.08 5.95 -6.98
CA ASN A 338 13.23 5.23 -7.92
C ASN A 338 12.04 4.61 -7.19
N GLY A 339 10.83 4.81 -7.68
CA GLY A 339 9.65 4.10 -7.21
C GLY A 339 9.79 2.60 -7.48
N GLY A 340 10.06 2.25 -8.74
CA GLY A 340 10.35 0.89 -9.18
C GLY A 340 11.40 0.86 -10.29
N ILE A 341 12.25 -0.17 -10.28
CA ILE A 341 13.21 -0.46 -11.34
C ILE A 341 12.96 -1.85 -11.89
N SER A 342 12.90 -1.96 -13.23
CA SER A 342 13.06 -3.24 -13.92
C SER A 342 14.32 -3.21 -14.78
N ASN A 343 15.23 -4.14 -14.54
CA ASN A 343 16.55 -4.10 -15.17
C ASN A 343 16.57 -4.66 -16.60
N GLY A 344 15.62 -5.50 -16.97
CA GLY A 344 15.47 -6.03 -18.33
C GLY A 344 16.66 -6.87 -18.82
N TYR A 345 17.44 -7.42 -17.91
CA TYR A 345 18.75 -8.02 -18.23
C TYR A 345 18.70 -9.36 -18.98
N TYR A 346 17.51 -10.01 -19.01
CA TYR A 346 17.31 -11.30 -19.66
C TYR A 346 16.22 -11.18 -20.74
N GLU A 347 16.21 -12.10 -21.68
CA GLU A 347 15.17 -12.23 -22.72
C GLU A 347 13.80 -12.56 -22.12
N LYS A 348 13.20 -11.60 -21.42
CA LYS A 348 11.91 -11.75 -20.75
C LYS A 348 10.80 -11.18 -21.62
N SER A 349 9.63 -11.81 -21.63
CA SER A 349 8.48 -11.39 -22.44
C SER A 349 7.86 -10.07 -21.97
N GLN A 350 8.04 -9.74 -20.68
CA GLN A 350 7.55 -8.50 -20.07
C GLN A 350 8.63 -7.86 -19.22
N ILE A 351 8.82 -6.54 -19.39
CA ILE A 351 9.72 -5.71 -18.61
C ILE A 351 8.91 -4.51 -18.13
N VAL A 352 8.60 -4.45 -16.84
CA VAL A 352 7.58 -3.54 -16.32
C VAL A 352 8.04 -2.82 -15.06
N ALA A 353 7.87 -1.48 -15.05
CA ALA A 353 8.06 -0.64 -13.87
C ALA A 353 6.84 0.31 -13.72
N ASP A 354 5.68 -0.24 -13.34
CA ASP A 354 4.38 0.44 -13.40
C ASP A 354 3.79 0.74 -12.02
N ASN A 355 2.95 1.79 -11.98
CA ASN A 355 2.13 2.17 -10.82
C ASN A 355 2.94 2.41 -9.54
N ASN A 356 4.19 2.82 -9.66
CA ASN A 356 5.03 3.11 -8.52
C ASN A 356 4.83 4.56 -8.06
N LEU A 357 5.05 4.82 -6.78
CA LEU A 357 4.86 6.13 -6.17
C LEU A 357 6.14 6.60 -5.46
N VAL A 358 6.56 7.83 -5.77
CA VAL A 358 7.64 8.53 -5.06
C VAL A 358 7.08 9.81 -4.45
N ILE A 359 7.26 9.99 -3.16
CA ILE A 359 6.91 11.21 -2.43
C ILE A 359 8.17 11.77 -1.77
N LEU A 360 8.50 13.00 -2.11
CA LEU A 360 9.56 13.78 -1.47
C LEU A 360 8.88 14.98 -0.77
N ASN A 361 8.79 14.93 0.55
CA ASN A 361 8.25 16.01 1.35
C ASN A 361 9.37 16.64 2.18
N LYS A 362 9.53 17.97 2.10
CA LYS A 362 10.59 18.73 2.82
C LYS A 362 12.00 18.10 2.68
N THR A 363 12.25 17.43 1.56
CA THR A 363 13.51 16.78 1.25
C THR A 363 14.21 17.51 0.13
N ASN A 364 15.40 18.02 0.36
CA ASN A 364 16.16 18.78 -0.64
C ASN A 364 16.71 17.87 -1.75
N MET A 365 16.59 18.35 -2.98
CA MET A 365 17.20 17.74 -4.15
C MET A 365 18.43 18.54 -4.58
N HIS A 366 19.47 17.83 -4.98
CA HIS A 366 20.68 18.45 -5.56
C HIS A 366 20.79 18.16 -7.06
N ASN A 367 21.67 18.88 -7.77
CA ASN A 367 21.79 18.83 -9.24
C ASN A 367 22.05 17.44 -9.82
N ASP A 368 22.75 16.58 -9.09
CA ASP A 368 23.10 15.24 -9.56
C ASP A 368 22.02 14.19 -9.27
N LEU A 369 20.93 14.59 -8.57
CA LEU A 369 19.86 13.68 -8.20
C LEU A 369 18.90 13.47 -9.38
N SER A 370 18.56 12.21 -9.65
CA SER A 370 17.53 11.82 -10.59
C SER A 370 16.40 11.05 -9.89
N VAL A 371 15.18 11.57 -9.97
CA VAL A 371 13.98 10.96 -9.41
C VAL A 371 13.16 10.31 -10.52
N LYS A 372 12.81 9.05 -10.37
CA LYS A 372 12.08 8.27 -11.37
C LYS A 372 10.90 7.55 -10.71
N GLY A 373 9.71 7.71 -11.29
CA GLY A 373 8.54 6.93 -10.85
C GLY A 373 8.72 5.46 -11.20
N GLY A 374 8.87 5.13 -12.48
CA GLY A 374 9.26 3.83 -13.00
C GLY A 374 10.49 3.93 -13.89
N TYR A 375 11.41 2.98 -13.77
CA TYR A 375 12.65 2.97 -14.52
C TYR A 375 12.94 1.60 -15.12
N ILE A 376 13.09 1.55 -16.44
CA ILE A 376 13.60 0.41 -17.19
C ILE A 376 15.05 0.67 -17.53
N HIS A 377 15.96 -0.04 -16.87
CA HIS A 377 17.40 0.26 -16.99
C HIS A 377 18.00 -0.15 -18.32
N THR A 378 17.71 -1.35 -18.80
CA THR A 378 18.28 -1.90 -20.05
C THR A 378 17.14 -2.36 -20.94
N VAL A 379 17.06 -1.75 -22.13
CA VAL A 379 16.11 -2.18 -23.16
C VAL A 379 16.88 -2.56 -24.40
N THR A 380 17.12 -3.85 -24.60
CA THR A 380 17.42 -4.37 -25.92
C THR A 380 16.10 -4.68 -26.60
N PRO A 381 15.69 -3.88 -27.61
CA PRO A 381 14.36 -4.08 -28.17
C PRO A 381 14.34 -5.34 -29.03
N ASP A 382 13.87 -6.44 -28.46
CA ASP A 382 13.29 -7.50 -29.26
C ASP A 382 11.83 -7.14 -29.51
N LYS A 383 11.38 -7.23 -30.77
CA LYS A 383 10.01 -6.85 -31.19
C LYS A 383 8.90 -7.66 -30.49
N THR A 384 9.25 -8.69 -29.75
CA THR A 384 8.32 -9.56 -29.01
C THR A 384 8.14 -9.16 -27.55
N GLN A 385 8.92 -8.21 -27.03
CA GLN A 385 8.89 -7.81 -25.61
C GLN A 385 7.91 -6.67 -25.36
N SER A 386 7.11 -6.81 -24.32
CA SER A 386 6.29 -5.70 -23.78
C SER A 386 7.07 -4.94 -22.73
N VAL A 387 7.40 -3.68 -23.03
CA VAL A 387 8.15 -2.78 -22.14
C VAL A 387 7.25 -1.64 -21.65
N SER A 388 7.14 -1.45 -20.34
CA SER A 388 6.28 -0.42 -19.74
C SER A 388 6.89 0.21 -18.50
N ALA A 389 6.89 1.55 -18.45
CA ALA A 389 7.13 2.39 -17.27
C ALA A 389 5.96 3.37 -17.11
N SER A 390 4.78 2.84 -16.78
CA SER A 390 3.50 3.56 -16.87
C SER A 390 2.74 3.62 -15.55
N GLY A 391 1.82 4.60 -15.43
CA GLY A 391 0.99 4.77 -14.25
C GLY A 391 1.76 5.23 -13.00
N ASN A 392 3.01 5.65 -13.13
CA ASN A 392 3.83 6.03 -11.99
C ASN A 392 3.50 7.46 -11.54
N SER A 393 3.68 7.74 -10.26
CA SER A 393 3.43 9.05 -9.66
C SER A 393 4.64 9.56 -8.88
N ILE A 394 4.99 10.83 -9.09
CA ILE A 394 6.01 11.53 -8.32
C ILE A 394 5.39 12.80 -7.73
N ILE A 395 5.51 12.96 -6.42
CA ILE A 395 5.03 14.13 -5.68
C ILE A 395 6.21 14.74 -4.95
N VAL A 396 6.45 16.03 -5.17
CA VAL A 396 7.52 16.77 -4.49
C VAL A 396 6.94 18.00 -3.83
N GLU A 397 7.04 18.08 -2.52
CA GLU A 397 6.48 19.15 -1.70
C GLU A 397 7.48 19.72 -0.70
N GLY A 398 7.57 21.06 -0.61
CA GLY A 398 8.34 21.77 0.41
C GLY A 398 9.85 21.54 0.40
N SER A 399 10.44 21.25 -0.76
CA SER A 399 11.86 20.96 -0.93
C SER A 399 12.53 21.95 -1.89
N HIS A 400 13.82 22.21 -1.71
CA HIS A 400 14.60 22.86 -2.74
C HIS A 400 14.88 21.86 -3.86
N LEU A 401 14.54 22.22 -5.11
CA LEU A 401 14.53 21.28 -6.23
C LEU A 401 15.61 21.59 -7.25
N ALA A 402 16.43 20.58 -7.51
CA ALA A 402 17.39 20.56 -8.60
C ALA A 402 17.48 19.13 -9.15
N GLY A 403 18.24 18.92 -10.21
CA GLY A 403 18.40 17.58 -10.79
C GLY A 403 17.31 17.24 -11.80
N SER A 404 16.98 15.95 -11.93
CA SER A 404 16.08 15.48 -13.00
C SER A 404 14.90 14.68 -12.46
N ILE A 405 13.74 14.85 -13.08
CA ILE A 405 12.52 14.08 -12.73
C ILE A 405 11.97 13.41 -14.00
N TYR A 406 11.70 12.11 -13.90
CA TYR A 406 11.07 11.30 -14.95
C TYR A 406 9.90 10.51 -14.37
N GLY A 407 8.69 10.72 -14.87
CA GLY A 407 7.51 9.92 -14.50
C GLY A 407 7.71 8.46 -14.86
N GLY A 408 8.03 8.18 -16.12
CA GLY A 408 8.50 6.88 -16.63
C GLY A 408 9.76 7.06 -17.47
N LEU A 409 10.81 6.30 -17.21
CA LEU A 409 12.06 6.33 -17.93
C LEU A 409 12.36 4.98 -18.57
N LEU A 410 12.53 4.99 -19.91
CA LEU A 410 12.93 3.83 -20.71
C LEU A 410 14.38 4.00 -21.16
N GLY A 411 15.27 3.12 -20.75
CA GLY A 411 16.70 3.22 -20.98
C GLY A 411 17.36 4.31 -20.13
N THR A 412 18.38 4.94 -20.67
CA THR A 412 19.05 6.10 -20.06
C THR A 412 18.90 7.31 -20.97
N PRO A 413 19.09 8.55 -20.49
CA PRO A 413 19.08 9.73 -21.38
C PRO A 413 20.06 9.62 -22.56
N ASP A 414 21.22 9.00 -22.36
CA ASP A 414 22.24 8.80 -23.40
C ASP A 414 21.96 7.58 -24.31
N ASN A 415 21.13 6.64 -23.86
CA ASN A 415 20.72 5.45 -24.61
C ASN A 415 19.26 5.15 -24.34
N PRO A 416 18.33 5.92 -24.93
CA PRO A 416 16.90 5.78 -24.68
C PRO A 416 16.34 4.48 -25.25
N GLY A 417 15.51 3.81 -24.47
CA GLY A 417 14.83 2.57 -24.83
C GLY A 417 13.47 2.78 -25.49
N ILE A 418 12.90 1.71 -26.03
CA ILE A 418 11.59 1.70 -26.71
C ILE A 418 10.55 1.05 -25.80
N GLY A 419 9.34 1.61 -25.75
CA GLY A 419 8.23 1.05 -24.96
C GLY A 419 7.15 2.07 -24.62
N LYS A 420 6.39 1.78 -23.57
CA LYS A 420 5.33 2.65 -23.06
C LYS A 420 5.79 3.37 -21.80
N ALA A 421 5.68 4.70 -21.81
CA ALA A 421 5.88 5.54 -20.64
C ALA A 421 4.64 6.44 -20.48
N GLU A 422 3.50 5.81 -20.18
CA GLU A 422 2.16 6.39 -20.28
C GLU A 422 1.52 6.57 -18.90
N ASN A 423 0.56 7.50 -18.80
CA ASN A 423 -0.27 7.71 -17.60
C ASN A 423 0.55 8.01 -16.34
N ASN A 424 1.75 8.54 -16.49
CA ASN A 424 2.56 8.96 -15.35
C ASN A 424 2.15 10.36 -14.89
N SER A 425 2.30 10.65 -13.60
CA SER A 425 2.04 11.97 -13.07
C SER A 425 3.21 12.52 -12.27
N ILE A 426 3.48 13.81 -12.46
CA ILE A 426 4.47 14.56 -11.69
C ILE A 426 3.76 15.75 -11.06
N THR A 427 3.85 15.86 -9.74
CA THR A 427 3.32 16.98 -8.97
C THR A 427 4.45 17.73 -8.27
N ILE A 428 4.58 19.01 -8.60
CA ILE A 428 5.47 19.95 -7.92
C ILE A 428 4.60 20.82 -7.02
N GLY A 429 4.70 20.59 -5.72
CA GLY A 429 3.89 21.24 -4.71
C GLY A 429 4.17 22.73 -4.51
N ALA A 430 3.43 23.35 -3.63
CA ALA A 430 3.56 24.77 -3.31
C ALA A 430 4.85 25.08 -2.52
N GLY A 431 5.36 26.31 -2.68
CA GLY A 431 6.53 26.79 -1.92
C GLY A 431 7.88 26.27 -2.43
N GLN A 432 7.89 25.66 -3.62
CA GLN A 432 9.12 25.19 -4.27
C GLN A 432 9.87 26.33 -4.96
N SER A 433 11.19 26.26 -4.87
CA SER A 433 12.06 26.96 -5.81
C SER A 433 13.02 25.97 -6.40
N GLY A 434 13.18 25.94 -7.70
CA GLY A 434 14.08 24.95 -8.27
C GLY A 434 14.35 25.17 -9.75
N ASP A 435 15.52 24.67 -10.13
CA ASP A 435 16.02 24.68 -11.49
C ASP A 435 16.37 23.23 -11.84
N PHE A 436 15.50 22.60 -12.62
CA PHE A 436 15.67 21.20 -12.99
C PHE A 436 16.62 21.08 -14.20
N ASN A 437 17.43 20.04 -14.22
CA ASN A 437 18.14 19.64 -15.43
C ASN A 437 17.18 19.05 -16.47
N ALA A 438 16.22 18.22 -16.00
CA ALA A 438 15.23 17.60 -16.86
C ALA A 438 13.90 17.36 -16.14
N LEU A 439 12.79 17.54 -16.84
CA LEU A 439 11.43 17.27 -16.36
C LEU A 439 10.62 16.58 -17.46
N TYR A 440 10.39 15.27 -17.31
CA TYR A 440 9.70 14.44 -18.29
C TYR A 440 8.59 13.60 -17.69
N GLY A 441 7.40 13.65 -18.29
CA GLY A 441 6.30 12.74 -17.93
C GLY A 441 6.61 11.31 -18.35
N GLY A 442 7.10 11.12 -19.56
CA GLY A 442 7.64 9.89 -20.10
C GLY A 442 8.88 10.19 -20.95
N TYR A 443 9.88 9.33 -20.91
CA TYR A 443 11.10 9.47 -21.67
C TYR A 443 11.57 8.13 -22.25
N GLY A 444 11.97 8.12 -23.53
CA GLY A 444 12.48 6.97 -24.27
C GLY A 444 12.84 7.36 -25.71
N ALA A 445 13.14 6.39 -26.56
CA ALA A 445 13.44 6.61 -27.97
C ALA A 445 12.23 7.19 -28.70
N ALA A 446 12.40 8.34 -29.33
CA ALA A 446 11.32 9.17 -29.84
C ALA A 446 10.50 8.54 -30.98
N SER A 447 11.04 7.60 -31.74
CA SER A 447 10.38 7.04 -32.92
C SER A 447 9.33 5.99 -32.62
N ASP A 448 9.46 5.27 -31.48
CA ASP A 448 8.66 4.07 -31.22
C ASP A 448 8.14 4.00 -29.77
N SER A 449 8.30 5.05 -28.98
CA SER A 449 7.79 5.14 -27.62
C SER A 449 6.51 5.96 -27.52
N THR A 450 5.60 5.57 -26.64
CA THR A 450 4.33 6.25 -26.43
C THR A 450 4.32 6.96 -25.07
N TYR A 451 3.80 8.21 -25.04
CA TYR A 451 3.79 9.09 -23.86
C TYR A 451 2.38 9.58 -23.51
N ARG A 452 1.35 8.80 -23.80
CA ARG A 452 -0.05 9.19 -23.61
C ARG A 452 -0.41 9.30 -22.15
N GLY A 453 -1.32 10.20 -21.83
CA GLY A 453 -1.89 10.35 -20.49
C GLY A 453 -0.94 10.88 -19.42
N ASN A 454 0.31 11.24 -19.76
CA ASN A 454 1.23 11.78 -18.76
C ASN A 454 0.78 13.17 -18.31
N THR A 455 0.78 13.41 -17.00
CA THR A 455 0.26 14.62 -16.39
C THR A 455 1.33 15.38 -15.61
N LEU A 456 1.41 16.68 -15.85
CA LEU A 456 2.22 17.62 -15.06
C LEU A 456 1.29 18.48 -14.19
N ASN A 457 1.53 18.48 -12.89
CA ASN A 457 0.86 19.33 -11.92
C ASN A 457 1.85 20.32 -11.31
N LEU A 458 1.69 21.62 -11.55
CA LEU A 458 2.57 22.65 -11.04
C LEU A 458 1.84 23.59 -10.08
N MET A 459 2.33 23.67 -8.84
CA MET A 459 1.85 24.60 -7.81
C MET A 459 2.87 25.71 -7.48
N SER A 460 4.02 25.70 -8.13
CA SER A 460 5.10 26.68 -7.94
C SER A 460 5.75 27.03 -9.27
N ASN A 461 6.30 28.25 -9.34
CA ASN A 461 7.10 28.69 -10.48
C ASN A 461 8.46 27.98 -10.47
N VAL A 462 8.76 27.21 -11.49
CA VAL A 462 10.01 26.44 -11.62
C VAL A 462 10.64 26.62 -13.01
N SER A 463 11.93 26.29 -13.13
CA SER A 463 12.63 26.25 -14.40
C SER A 463 13.20 24.87 -14.71
N THR A 464 13.46 24.62 -15.99
CA THR A 464 14.10 23.37 -16.43
C THR A 464 14.93 23.60 -17.67
N SER A 465 16.05 22.87 -17.81
CA SER A 465 16.88 22.88 -19.01
C SER A 465 16.38 21.94 -20.11
N SER A 466 15.56 20.91 -19.74
CA SER A 466 15.02 19.95 -20.71
C SER A 466 13.63 19.52 -20.28
N PHE A 467 12.70 19.40 -21.22
CA PHE A 467 11.28 19.20 -20.95
C PHE A 467 10.57 18.37 -22.02
N GLY A 468 9.64 17.51 -21.61
CA GLY A 468 8.80 16.79 -22.58
C GLY A 468 7.99 15.62 -22.02
N GLY A 469 7.30 14.93 -22.94
CA GLY A 469 6.58 13.69 -22.63
C GLY A 469 5.30 13.85 -21.81
N PHE A 470 4.68 15.04 -21.79
CA PHE A 470 3.40 15.30 -21.14
C PHE A 470 2.28 15.52 -22.16
N GLN A 471 1.09 15.07 -21.79
CA GLN A 471 -0.15 15.31 -22.54
C GLN A 471 -1.11 16.22 -21.76
N HIS A 472 -1.11 16.15 -20.44
CA HIS A 472 -1.98 16.92 -19.57
C HIS A 472 -1.17 17.84 -18.68
N TYR A 473 -1.62 19.10 -18.57
CA TYR A 473 -0.94 20.17 -17.85
C TYR A 473 -1.91 20.83 -16.89
N ASN A 474 -1.63 20.77 -15.59
CA ASN A 474 -2.40 21.41 -14.54
C ASN A 474 -1.53 22.46 -13.85
N PHE A 475 -1.93 23.71 -13.91
CA PHE A 475 -1.25 24.84 -13.31
C PHE A 475 -2.07 25.42 -12.18
N TYR A 476 -1.51 25.43 -11.00
CA TYR A 476 -2.19 25.84 -9.79
C TYR A 476 -1.61 27.15 -9.25
N TYR A 477 -2.43 28.21 -9.25
CA TYR A 477 -2.06 29.53 -8.80
C TYR A 477 -2.71 29.83 -7.45
N SER A 478 -1.88 30.14 -6.44
CA SER A 478 -2.32 30.48 -5.08
C SER A 478 -1.97 31.89 -4.65
N SER A 479 -1.29 32.67 -5.50
CA SER A 479 -0.96 34.05 -5.23
C SER A 479 -0.85 34.89 -6.51
N ASN A 480 -1.11 36.20 -6.41
CA ASN A 480 -0.94 37.13 -7.53
C ASN A 480 0.52 37.23 -7.98
N GLU A 481 1.47 36.95 -7.12
CA GLU A 481 2.89 36.97 -7.48
C GLU A 481 3.21 35.92 -8.54
N GLN A 482 2.56 34.76 -8.48
CA GLN A 482 2.72 33.71 -9.48
C GLN A 482 2.25 34.11 -10.88
N LEU A 483 1.33 35.07 -10.99
CA LEU A 483 0.86 35.59 -12.29
C LEU A 483 1.90 36.42 -13.03
N SER A 484 2.88 36.98 -12.33
CA SER A 484 3.92 37.83 -12.90
C SER A 484 5.02 37.07 -13.62
N LYS A 485 5.08 35.75 -13.51
CA LYS A 485 6.09 34.87 -14.08
C LYS A 485 5.47 33.61 -14.64
N PRO A 486 6.07 32.95 -15.65
CA PRO A 486 5.63 31.64 -16.08
C PRO A 486 5.70 30.64 -14.93
N MET A 487 4.73 29.75 -14.85
CA MET A 487 4.79 28.64 -13.91
C MET A 487 5.92 27.68 -14.25
N LEU A 488 6.19 27.51 -15.54
CA LEU A 488 7.33 26.75 -16.04
C LEU A 488 8.17 27.58 -16.99
N GLN A 489 9.42 27.81 -16.66
CA GLN A 489 10.42 28.40 -17.54
C GLN A 489 11.29 27.30 -18.13
N ILE A 490 11.36 27.21 -19.47
CA ILE A 490 12.21 26.25 -20.18
C ILE A 490 13.41 26.97 -20.77
N ASN A 491 14.61 26.53 -20.44
CA ASN A 491 15.89 27.11 -20.80
C ASN A 491 16.69 26.20 -21.75
N SER A 492 16.00 25.43 -22.60
CA SER A 492 16.65 24.40 -23.45
C SER A 492 17.47 24.95 -24.61
N GLY A 493 17.24 26.19 -25.01
CA GLY A 493 17.80 26.74 -26.25
C GLY A 493 17.18 26.18 -27.54
N GLU A 494 16.27 25.24 -27.44
CA GLU A 494 15.55 24.59 -28.52
C GLU A 494 14.04 24.71 -28.31
N ALA A 495 13.25 24.63 -29.40
CA ALA A 495 11.80 24.66 -29.33
C ALA A 495 11.28 23.42 -28.59
N THR A 496 10.33 23.62 -27.68
CA THR A 496 9.75 22.56 -26.88
C THR A 496 8.62 21.84 -27.61
N ALA A 497 8.69 20.52 -27.66
CA ALA A 497 7.64 19.70 -28.23
C ALA A 497 6.49 19.56 -27.25
N LEU A 498 5.31 20.08 -27.59
CA LEU A 498 4.05 19.84 -26.88
C LEU A 498 3.29 18.72 -27.60
N VAL A 499 2.80 17.74 -26.82
CA VAL A 499 1.95 16.69 -27.37
C VAL A 499 0.60 17.31 -27.72
N THR A 500 0.21 17.20 -28.98
CA THR A 500 -1.11 17.64 -29.46
C THR A 500 -2.00 16.42 -29.67
N SER A 501 -3.29 16.67 -29.93
CA SER A 501 -4.26 15.57 -30.14
C SER A 501 -4.12 14.84 -31.49
N ARG A 502 -3.13 15.18 -32.32
CA ARG A 502 -2.92 14.54 -33.63
C ARG A 502 -2.56 13.05 -33.42
N GLY A 503 -3.45 12.15 -33.81
CA GLY A 503 -3.24 10.71 -33.75
C GLY A 503 -3.49 10.04 -32.36
N ALA A 504 -3.86 10.80 -31.33
CA ALA A 504 -4.29 10.26 -30.05
C ALA A 504 -5.81 10.11 -29.98
N SER A 505 -6.29 9.06 -29.31
CA SER A 505 -7.72 8.87 -29.03
C SER A 505 -8.27 9.87 -27.99
N GLU A 506 -7.39 10.54 -27.27
CA GLU A 506 -7.70 11.51 -26.22
C GLU A 506 -6.95 12.83 -26.48
N ASN A 507 -7.62 13.93 -26.20
CA ASN A 507 -7.07 15.28 -26.39
C ASN A 507 -6.05 15.61 -25.29
N SER A 508 -5.02 16.37 -25.64
CA SER A 508 -4.20 17.05 -24.65
C SER A 508 -5.03 18.09 -23.89
N THR A 509 -4.78 18.24 -22.59
CA THR A 509 -5.51 19.20 -21.76
C THR A 509 -4.58 20.18 -21.07
N VAL A 510 -5.07 21.42 -20.95
CA VAL A 510 -4.47 22.45 -20.10
C VAL A 510 -5.52 22.89 -19.10
N THR A 511 -5.21 22.83 -17.82
CA THR A 511 -6.12 23.23 -16.75
C THR A 511 -5.46 24.27 -15.87
N VAL A 512 -6.15 25.37 -15.61
CA VAL A 512 -5.72 26.39 -14.66
C VAL A 512 -6.55 26.27 -13.41
N LEU A 513 -5.91 26.00 -12.30
CA LEU A 513 -6.51 25.90 -10.98
C LEU A 513 -6.09 27.12 -10.16
N THR A 514 -7.04 27.77 -9.53
CA THR A 514 -6.77 29.00 -8.78
C THR A 514 -7.27 28.94 -7.34
N LYS A 515 -6.54 29.60 -6.47
CA LYS A 515 -6.84 29.66 -5.06
C LYS A 515 -6.52 31.06 -4.52
N GLY A 516 -7.55 31.79 -4.06
CA GLY A 516 -7.36 33.13 -3.47
C GLY A 516 -6.93 34.23 -4.44
N ILE A 517 -7.08 33.98 -5.73
CA ILE A 517 -6.81 34.97 -6.77
C ILE A 517 -8.12 35.54 -7.26
N ASN A 518 -8.23 36.85 -7.32
CA ASN A 518 -9.39 37.49 -7.94
C ASN A 518 -9.31 37.36 -9.45
N ILE A 519 -10.14 36.51 -10.02
CA ILE A 519 -10.19 36.26 -11.45
C ILE A 519 -11.24 37.14 -12.10
N THR A 520 -10.80 38.02 -12.98
CA THR A 520 -11.62 38.86 -13.84
C THR A 520 -11.40 38.50 -15.29
N ASP A 521 -12.32 38.93 -16.16
CA ASP A 521 -12.14 38.76 -17.59
C ASP A 521 -10.86 39.47 -18.03
N GLY A 522 -10.11 38.81 -18.89
CA GLY A 522 -8.80 39.24 -19.31
C GLY A 522 -7.65 38.88 -18.38
N THR A 523 -7.91 38.25 -17.22
CA THR A 523 -6.82 37.71 -16.38
C THR A 523 -5.96 36.75 -17.16
N ARG A 524 -4.66 36.99 -17.17
CA ARG A 524 -3.65 36.20 -17.93
C ARG A 524 -2.84 35.36 -16.96
N PHE A 525 -2.83 34.06 -17.18
CA PHE A 525 -1.97 33.10 -16.50
C PHE A 525 -0.84 32.67 -17.41
N GLN A 526 0.39 33.02 -17.08
CA GLN A 526 1.57 32.58 -17.82
C GLN A 526 1.91 31.15 -17.45
N LEU A 527 1.67 30.20 -18.35
CA LEU A 527 1.79 28.77 -18.08
C LEU A 527 3.20 28.26 -18.30
N ILE A 528 3.66 28.31 -19.55
CA ILE A 528 4.98 27.84 -19.98
C ILE A 528 5.65 28.90 -20.82
N ASN A 529 6.89 29.22 -20.51
CA ASN A 529 7.73 30.04 -21.37
C ASN A 529 8.89 29.22 -21.94
N ASN A 530 9.11 29.33 -23.24
CA ASN A 530 10.33 28.92 -23.92
C ASN A 530 10.67 29.94 -25.00
N ASN A 531 11.76 30.66 -24.84
CA ASN A 531 12.19 31.68 -25.79
C ASN A 531 12.43 31.13 -27.21
N SER A 532 12.71 29.84 -27.34
CA SER A 532 12.86 29.14 -28.62
C SER A 532 11.53 28.69 -29.24
N GLY A 533 10.40 28.92 -28.56
CA GLY A 533 9.05 28.59 -29.00
C GLY A 533 8.63 27.14 -28.77
N PHE A 534 7.53 26.78 -29.41
CA PHE A 534 6.89 25.48 -29.26
C PHE A 534 6.69 24.82 -30.63
N ILE A 535 6.83 23.49 -30.65
CA ILE A 535 6.57 22.66 -31.83
C ILE A 535 5.59 21.56 -31.48
N ASP A 536 4.87 21.05 -32.47
CA ASP A 536 4.08 19.85 -32.36
C ASP A 536 5.00 18.63 -32.17
N ALA A 537 4.70 17.80 -31.18
CA ALA A 537 5.53 16.62 -30.87
C ALA A 537 5.60 15.61 -32.04
N ASP A 538 4.51 15.48 -32.81
CA ASP A 538 4.40 14.50 -33.88
C ASP A 538 4.94 15.03 -35.24
N THR A 539 4.53 16.26 -35.63
CA THR A 539 4.88 16.81 -36.94
C THR A 539 6.16 17.61 -36.95
N LYS A 540 6.65 18.08 -35.81
CA LYS A 540 7.78 18.99 -35.61
C LYS A 540 7.55 20.40 -36.19
N ASP A 541 6.30 20.69 -36.58
CA ASP A 541 5.96 22.03 -37.03
C ASP A 541 5.84 23.01 -35.87
N VAL A 542 6.15 24.29 -36.13
CA VAL A 542 5.93 25.34 -35.12
C VAL A 542 4.44 25.44 -34.81
N LEU A 543 4.11 25.45 -33.52
CA LEU A 543 2.74 25.57 -33.05
C LEU A 543 2.21 26.98 -33.28
N THR A 544 1.07 27.06 -33.95
CA THR A 544 0.31 28.27 -34.23
C THR A 544 -0.92 28.38 -33.31
N GLU A 545 -1.57 29.55 -33.33
CA GLU A 545 -2.83 29.70 -32.55
C GLU A 545 -3.92 28.71 -33.00
N GLU A 546 -3.91 28.30 -34.25
CA GLU A 546 -4.86 27.33 -34.79
C GLU A 546 -4.58 25.90 -34.24
N ASP A 547 -3.31 25.60 -34.01
CA ASP A 547 -2.91 24.31 -33.41
C ASP A 547 -3.31 24.23 -31.93
N LEU A 548 -3.38 25.35 -31.22
CA LEU A 548 -3.84 25.41 -29.85
C LEU A 548 -5.31 24.99 -29.70
N LYS A 549 -6.12 25.15 -30.73
CA LYS A 549 -7.50 24.65 -30.74
C LYS A 549 -7.61 23.14 -30.69
N LYS A 550 -6.51 22.42 -30.96
CA LYS A 550 -6.40 20.98 -30.88
C LYS A 550 -6.02 20.48 -29.47
N ILE A 551 -5.50 21.38 -28.65
CA ILE A 551 -5.30 21.09 -27.21
C ILE A 551 -6.67 21.25 -26.56
N GLY A 552 -7.17 20.21 -25.92
CA GLY A 552 -8.45 20.23 -25.21
C GLY A 552 -8.43 21.33 -24.16
N GLN A 553 -9.28 22.35 -24.33
CA GLN A 553 -9.42 23.42 -23.36
C GLN A 553 -10.32 22.97 -22.22
N SER A 554 -9.92 23.28 -21.00
CA SER A 554 -10.70 23.08 -19.81
C SER A 554 -11.12 24.40 -19.19
N SER A 555 -12.20 24.40 -18.46
CA SER A 555 -12.57 25.53 -17.64
C SER A 555 -11.64 25.66 -16.44
N ALA A 556 -11.28 26.86 -16.06
CA ALA A 556 -10.50 27.12 -14.85
C ALA A 556 -11.40 26.98 -13.61
N PRO A 557 -11.04 26.18 -12.60
CA PRO A 557 -11.72 26.21 -11.31
C PRO A 557 -11.51 27.57 -10.64
N VAL A 558 -12.59 28.17 -10.18
CA VAL A 558 -12.57 29.47 -9.50
C VAL A 558 -12.79 29.27 -8.03
N PHE A 559 -11.81 29.67 -7.23
CA PHE A 559 -11.90 29.63 -5.77
C PHE A 559 -11.97 31.06 -5.27
N ALA A 560 -13.15 31.55 -4.89
CA ALA A 560 -13.33 32.87 -4.35
C ALA A 560 -13.07 32.95 -2.83
N ASN A 561 -12.79 34.15 -2.31
CA ASN A 561 -12.72 34.46 -0.87
C ASN A 561 -11.77 33.63 -0.03
N PHE A 562 -10.57 33.58 -0.41
CA PHE A 562 -9.51 32.84 0.23
C PHE A 562 -9.11 33.42 1.59
N LYS A 563 -9.33 32.74 2.70
CA LYS A 563 -8.99 33.24 4.05
C LYS A 563 -7.77 32.57 4.65
N SER A 564 -7.35 31.43 4.18
CA SER A 564 -6.23 30.69 4.72
C SER A 564 -5.38 30.07 3.63
N ILE A 565 -4.06 30.14 3.76
CA ILE A 565 -3.11 29.53 2.81
C ILE A 565 -3.23 27.99 2.77
N ALA A 566 -3.75 27.38 3.83
CA ALA A 566 -3.77 25.93 3.97
C ALA A 566 -4.98 25.24 3.37
N THR A 567 -6.03 25.98 2.94
CA THR A 567 -7.31 25.39 2.61
C THR A 567 -7.92 26.02 1.36
N VAL A 568 -8.56 25.21 0.56
CA VAL A 568 -9.34 25.61 -0.62
C VAL A 568 -10.73 26.02 -0.16
N GLU A 569 -11.23 27.15 -0.60
CA GLU A 569 -12.50 27.70 -0.13
C GLU A 569 -13.68 27.44 -1.07
N GLN A 570 -13.44 27.39 -2.37
CA GLN A 570 -14.49 27.07 -3.34
C GLN A 570 -13.95 26.15 -4.45
N TYR A 571 -14.63 25.05 -4.71
CA TYR A 571 -14.31 24.11 -5.78
C TYR A 571 -15.48 23.84 -6.71
N SER A 572 -16.62 24.45 -6.43
CA SER A 572 -17.87 24.00 -7.01
C SER A 572 -17.99 24.23 -8.51
N HIS A 573 -17.24 25.19 -9.06
CA HIS A 573 -17.41 25.62 -10.45
C HIS A 573 -16.12 25.93 -11.17
N LEU A 574 -16.20 25.99 -12.51
CA LEU A 574 -15.14 26.23 -13.45
C LEU A 574 -15.47 27.42 -14.35
N LYS A 575 -14.45 28.14 -14.80
CA LYS A 575 -14.58 29.28 -15.72
C LYS A 575 -13.80 29.03 -17.00
N ASP A 576 -14.37 29.38 -18.15
CA ASP A 576 -13.74 29.18 -19.45
C ASP A 576 -12.56 30.14 -19.69
N TYR A 577 -11.56 29.66 -20.39
CA TYR A 577 -10.41 30.45 -20.83
C TYR A 577 -9.98 30.04 -22.25
N LYS A 578 -9.23 30.90 -22.91
CA LYS A 578 -8.55 30.62 -24.19
C LYS A 578 -7.05 30.49 -23.97
N LEU A 579 -6.39 29.67 -24.80
CA LEU A 579 -4.94 29.58 -24.87
C LEU A 579 -4.40 30.51 -25.92
N GLU A 580 -3.25 31.12 -25.64
CA GLU A 580 -2.55 32.03 -26.55
C GLU A 580 -1.04 31.80 -26.44
N ILE A 581 -0.33 31.82 -27.57
CA ILE A 581 1.13 31.87 -27.58
C ILE A 581 1.54 33.27 -28.02
N SER A 582 2.34 33.96 -27.22
CA SER A 582 2.94 35.27 -27.52
C SER A 582 4.33 35.29 -26.90
N ASP A 583 5.33 35.77 -27.70
CA ASP A 583 6.73 35.92 -27.28
C ASP A 583 7.30 34.68 -26.56
N GLY A 584 7.07 33.49 -27.12
CA GLY A 584 7.52 32.24 -26.56
C GLY A 584 6.80 31.83 -25.28
N THR A 585 5.69 32.48 -24.89
CA THR A 585 4.92 32.17 -23.70
C THR A 585 3.55 31.61 -24.07
N LEU A 586 3.26 30.38 -23.61
CA LEU A 586 1.92 29.83 -23.59
C LEU A 586 1.17 30.38 -22.38
N SER A 587 0.06 31.05 -22.63
CA SER A 587 -0.79 31.66 -21.60
C SER A 587 -2.22 31.19 -21.69
N ALA A 588 -2.91 31.13 -20.55
CA ALA A 588 -4.36 31.04 -20.49
C ALA A 588 -4.94 32.42 -20.13
N ILE A 589 -5.95 32.85 -20.89
CA ILE A 589 -6.62 34.13 -20.70
C ILE A 589 -8.07 33.86 -20.43
N ILE A 590 -8.57 34.31 -19.29
CA ILE A 590 -9.98 34.20 -18.96
C ILE A 590 -10.80 35.01 -19.98
N SER A 591 -11.65 34.32 -20.70
CA SER A 591 -12.58 34.93 -21.66
C SER A 591 -13.91 35.12 -20.95
N GLY A 592 -14.32 36.37 -20.78
CA GLY A 592 -15.72 36.68 -20.47
C GLY A 592 -16.58 36.13 -21.59
N ASN A 593 -17.45 35.18 -21.29
CA ASN A 593 -18.44 34.77 -22.27
C ASN A 593 -19.67 35.64 -22.10
N PRO A 594 -19.97 36.54 -23.02
CA PRO A 594 -21.24 37.27 -22.96
C PRO A 594 -22.34 36.29 -23.33
N GLU A 595 -23.08 35.85 -22.32
CA GLU A 595 -24.35 35.11 -22.46
C GLU A 595 -24.21 33.79 -23.24
N ASN A 596 -24.13 32.68 -22.51
CA ASN A 596 -24.38 31.35 -23.10
C ASN A 596 -25.92 31.13 -23.16
N PRO A 597 -26.54 31.26 -24.33
CA PRO A 597 -28.02 31.09 -24.45
C PRO A 597 -28.47 29.63 -24.29
N GLU A 598 -27.52 28.68 -24.26
CA GLU A 598 -27.81 27.24 -24.16
C GLU A 598 -27.97 26.76 -22.71
N ASN A 599 -27.55 27.54 -21.71
CA ASN A 599 -27.75 27.18 -20.29
C ASN A 599 -28.27 28.38 -19.50
N PRO A 600 -29.60 28.57 -19.44
CA PRO A 600 -30.22 29.69 -18.73
C PRO A 600 -30.06 29.64 -17.20
N GLU A 601 -29.66 28.50 -16.63
CA GLU A 601 -29.41 28.37 -15.20
C GLU A 601 -28.01 28.86 -14.81
N ASN A 602 -27.10 29.04 -15.79
CA ASN A 602 -25.77 29.54 -15.53
C ASN A 602 -25.23 30.45 -16.67
N PRO A 603 -25.68 31.69 -16.73
CA PRO A 603 -25.38 32.63 -17.81
C PRO A 603 -23.90 33.06 -17.84
N SER A 604 -23.10 32.78 -16.83
CA SER A 604 -21.72 33.22 -16.73
C SER A 604 -20.71 32.29 -17.44
N GLY A 605 -21.14 31.19 -18.08
CA GLY A 605 -20.25 30.19 -18.67
C GLY A 605 -19.51 29.34 -17.62
N GLU A 606 -19.93 29.40 -16.37
CA GLU A 606 -19.36 28.59 -15.29
C GLU A 606 -19.95 27.18 -15.33
N LYS A 607 -19.12 26.16 -15.02
CA LYS A 607 -19.49 24.75 -15.04
C LYS A 607 -19.19 24.10 -13.70
N LYS A 608 -19.95 23.06 -13.35
CA LYS A 608 -19.62 22.23 -12.20
C LYS A 608 -18.19 21.67 -12.32
N ASN A 609 -17.45 21.66 -11.24
CA ASN A 609 -16.21 20.89 -11.15
C ASN A 609 -16.54 19.41 -10.89
N ASP A 610 -16.38 18.56 -11.90
CA ASP A 610 -16.73 17.14 -11.86
C ASP A 610 -15.82 16.30 -10.92
N GLN A 611 -14.70 16.84 -10.45
CA GLN A 611 -13.92 16.21 -9.36
C GLN A 611 -14.74 16.11 -8.07
N THR A 612 -15.70 17.02 -7.85
CA THR A 612 -16.54 17.03 -6.64
C THR A 612 -17.49 15.86 -6.56
N ASP A 613 -17.73 15.14 -7.65
CA ASP A 613 -18.58 13.94 -7.65
C ASP A 613 -18.05 12.82 -6.74
N ILE A 614 -16.78 12.84 -6.38
CA ILE A 614 -16.18 11.88 -5.43
C ILE A 614 -16.81 11.98 -4.04
N PHE A 615 -17.34 13.13 -3.65
CA PHE A 615 -17.95 13.32 -2.33
C PHE A 615 -19.20 12.44 -2.13
N SER A 616 -19.92 12.09 -3.19
CA SER A 616 -21.11 11.22 -3.10
C SER A 616 -20.78 9.81 -2.55
N THR A 617 -19.52 9.41 -2.59
CA THR A 617 -19.08 8.09 -2.13
C THR A 617 -19.27 7.87 -0.64
N ALA A 618 -19.08 8.89 0.20
CA ALA A 618 -19.25 8.77 1.65
C ALA A 618 -20.69 8.38 2.00
N SER A 619 -21.65 8.93 1.27
CA SER A 619 -23.07 8.57 1.41
C SER A 619 -23.33 7.08 1.11
N LEU A 620 -22.74 6.56 0.03
CA LEU A 620 -22.86 5.14 -0.32
C LEU A 620 -22.15 4.22 0.67
N ALA A 621 -21.02 4.65 1.21
CA ALA A 621 -20.29 3.90 2.22
C ALA A 621 -21.13 3.72 3.50
N SER A 622 -21.90 4.75 3.90
CA SER A 622 -22.79 4.64 5.07
C SER A 622 -23.89 3.61 4.88
N LEU A 623 -24.45 3.53 3.67
CA LEU A 623 -25.42 2.49 3.34
C LEU A 623 -24.79 1.09 3.37
N SER A 624 -23.56 0.94 2.87
CA SER A 624 -22.87 -0.35 2.95
C SER A 624 -22.64 -0.82 4.39
N THR A 625 -22.43 0.13 5.30
CA THR A 625 -22.28 -0.13 6.73
C THR A 625 -23.60 -0.61 7.36
N ALA A 626 -24.73 0.01 7.02
CA ALA A 626 -26.05 -0.41 7.46
C ALA A 626 -26.39 -1.84 6.98
N ILE A 627 -26.11 -2.15 5.71
CA ILE A 627 -26.30 -3.49 5.13
C ILE A 627 -25.49 -4.55 5.89
N ALA A 628 -24.23 -4.27 6.26
CA ALA A 628 -23.42 -5.22 6.98
C ALA A 628 -23.92 -5.48 8.42
N SER A 629 -24.43 -4.44 9.05
CA SER A 629 -25.07 -4.55 10.38
C SER A 629 -26.33 -5.40 10.32
N ASP A 630 -27.19 -5.22 9.31
CA ASP A 630 -28.37 -6.07 9.10
C ASP A 630 -28.01 -7.53 8.90
N ASP A 631 -27.06 -7.78 8.04
CA ASP A 631 -26.59 -9.13 7.75
C ASP A 631 -26.05 -9.82 9.01
N LEU A 632 -25.39 -9.07 9.90
CA LEU A 632 -24.87 -9.60 11.17
C LEU A 632 -26.00 -10.14 12.05
N LEU A 633 -27.08 -9.38 12.19
CA LEU A 633 -28.21 -9.78 13.02
C LEU A 633 -29.02 -10.91 12.38
N ILE A 634 -29.41 -10.72 11.09
CA ILE A 634 -30.31 -11.70 10.45
C ILE A 634 -29.63 -13.06 10.27
N ASP A 635 -28.32 -13.10 10.01
CA ASP A 635 -27.59 -14.36 9.92
C ASP A 635 -27.54 -15.06 11.29
N THR A 636 -27.42 -14.31 12.38
CA THR A 636 -27.49 -14.85 13.72
C THR A 636 -28.86 -15.48 14.00
N VAL A 637 -29.94 -14.87 13.49
CA VAL A 637 -31.32 -15.40 13.63
C VAL A 637 -31.57 -16.58 12.70
N LEU A 638 -31.20 -16.50 11.43
CA LEU A 638 -31.53 -17.51 10.41
C LEU A 638 -30.66 -18.79 10.52
N THR A 639 -29.39 -18.66 10.84
CA THR A 639 -28.48 -19.81 10.84
C THR A 639 -28.53 -20.59 12.15
N ASN A 640 -29.02 -20.01 13.22
CA ASN A 640 -29.28 -20.72 14.47
C ASN A 640 -30.03 -20.02 15.57
N SER A 641 -30.70 -20.79 16.35
CA SER A 641 -30.34 -20.98 17.73
C SER A 641 -30.60 -19.83 18.70
N LEU A 642 -31.24 -18.74 18.30
CA LEU A 642 -31.88 -17.89 19.28
C LEU A 642 -33.18 -18.56 19.73
N ASN A 643 -33.56 -19.66 19.08
CA ASN A 643 -34.86 -20.32 19.23
C ASN A 643 -34.89 -21.26 20.44
N ASN A 644 -35.96 -21.15 21.24
CA ASN A 644 -36.34 -22.02 22.32
C ASN A 644 -35.43 -22.05 23.56
N LYS A 645 -34.65 -21.01 23.85
CA LYS A 645 -33.92 -20.91 25.14
C LYS A 645 -33.57 -19.46 25.50
N ASN A 646 -33.75 -19.14 26.75
CA ASN A 646 -33.24 -17.89 27.30
C ASN A 646 -31.72 -17.90 27.27
N GLY A 647 -31.09 -16.80 26.86
CA GLY A 647 -29.64 -16.74 26.78
C GLY A 647 -29.10 -15.36 26.42
N SER A 648 -27.80 -15.28 26.36
CA SER A 648 -27.07 -14.14 25.77
C SER A 648 -26.29 -14.62 24.57
N PHE A 649 -26.06 -13.73 23.61
CA PHE A 649 -25.28 -14.03 22.41
C PHE A 649 -24.32 -12.91 22.07
N ALA A 650 -23.20 -13.28 21.48
CA ALA A 650 -22.22 -12.37 20.93
C ALA A 650 -21.82 -12.82 19.54
N THR A 651 -21.74 -11.91 18.62
CA THR A 651 -21.39 -12.20 17.22
C THR A 651 -20.44 -11.15 16.71
N VAL A 652 -19.44 -11.59 15.93
CA VAL A 652 -18.50 -10.72 15.23
C VAL A 652 -18.42 -11.15 13.77
N ARG A 653 -18.41 -10.19 12.87
CA ARG A 653 -18.30 -10.40 11.42
C ARG A 653 -17.18 -9.55 10.85
N TYR A 654 -16.43 -10.10 9.95
CA TYR A 654 -15.56 -9.38 9.03
C TYR A 654 -16.03 -9.60 7.58
N GLY A 655 -16.02 -8.55 6.77
CA GLY A 655 -16.36 -8.60 5.36
C GLY A 655 -15.52 -7.67 4.51
N ASP A 656 -15.16 -8.12 3.31
CA ASP A 656 -14.52 -7.33 2.25
C ASP A 656 -15.43 -7.35 1.03
N TYR A 657 -15.92 -6.17 0.66
CA TYR A 657 -16.91 -6.02 -0.40
C TYR A 657 -16.48 -4.97 -1.42
N LYS A 658 -16.85 -5.24 -2.66
CA LYS A 658 -16.76 -4.30 -3.76
C LYS A 658 -18.15 -4.12 -4.36
N PHE A 659 -18.63 -2.91 -4.39
CA PHE A 659 -19.88 -2.57 -5.04
C PHE A 659 -19.63 -2.09 -6.47
N ASN A 660 -20.47 -2.56 -7.42
CA ASN A 660 -20.36 -2.23 -8.84
C ASN A 660 -20.99 -0.87 -9.14
N THR A 661 -20.57 0.15 -8.42
CA THR A 661 -20.94 1.55 -8.58
C THR A 661 -20.02 2.26 -9.57
N LYS A 662 -20.40 3.42 -10.09
CA LYS A 662 -19.54 4.26 -10.95
C LYS A 662 -18.24 4.64 -10.22
N GLN A 663 -18.34 4.97 -8.93
CA GLN A 663 -17.23 5.35 -8.06
C GLN A 663 -16.42 4.15 -7.58
N LYS A 664 -16.76 2.92 -7.97
CA LYS A 664 -16.04 1.68 -7.61
C LYS A 664 -15.75 1.56 -6.11
N LEU A 665 -16.80 1.68 -5.31
CA LEU A 665 -16.70 1.59 -3.85
C LEU A 665 -16.22 0.20 -3.41
N ARG A 666 -15.14 0.17 -2.63
CA ARG A 666 -14.69 -1.01 -1.89
C ARG A 666 -14.72 -0.72 -0.40
N THR A 667 -15.20 -1.68 0.39
CA THR A 667 -15.34 -1.55 1.84
C THR A 667 -14.76 -2.77 2.55
N GLU A 668 -14.04 -2.54 3.65
CA GLU A 668 -13.57 -3.55 4.57
C GLU A 668 -14.20 -3.29 5.93
N GLN A 669 -15.06 -4.21 6.40
CA GLN A 669 -15.95 -3.96 7.52
C GLN A 669 -15.74 -4.98 8.63
N THR A 670 -15.72 -4.51 9.86
CA THR A 670 -15.79 -5.34 11.06
C THR A 670 -17.00 -4.89 11.88
N SER A 671 -17.91 -5.80 12.16
CA SER A 671 -19.12 -5.54 12.93
C SER A 671 -19.21 -6.51 14.09
N ALA A 672 -19.72 -6.04 15.22
CA ALA A 672 -19.96 -6.84 16.41
C ALA A 672 -21.35 -6.55 16.99
N LEU A 673 -21.95 -7.58 17.56
CA LEU A 673 -23.27 -7.51 18.14
C LEU A 673 -23.27 -8.34 19.43
N PHE A 674 -23.89 -7.80 20.47
CA PHE A 674 -24.15 -8.49 21.73
C PHE A 674 -25.60 -8.30 22.11
N GLY A 675 -26.27 -9.38 22.56
CA GLY A 675 -27.68 -9.30 22.92
C GLY A 675 -28.14 -10.39 23.87
N PHE A 676 -29.40 -10.24 24.24
CA PHE A 676 -30.15 -11.19 25.10
C PHE A 676 -31.38 -11.69 24.36
N ALA A 677 -31.65 -12.97 24.51
CA ALA A 677 -32.81 -13.69 23.97
C ALA A 677 -33.68 -14.23 25.12
N PHE A 678 -34.98 -14.05 24.95
CA PHE A 678 -36.02 -14.57 25.88
C PHE A 678 -37.01 -15.38 25.05
N ASP A 679 -37.29 -16.58 25.51
CA ASP A 679 -38.21 -17.55 24.91
C ASP A 679 -39.50 -17.66 25.71
N THR A 680 -40.64 -17.60 25.03
CA THR A 680 -42.00 -17.83 25.61
C THR A 680 -42.75 -19.00 24.98
N ASN A 681 -42.06 -19.91 24.31
CA ASN A 681 -42.59 -21.04 23.52
C ASN A 681 -43.41 -20.67 22.27
N VAL A 682 -43.74 -19.41 22.05
CA VAL A 682 -44.47 -18.92 20.89
C VAL A 682 -43.73 -17.79 20.21
N ILE A 683 -43.05 -16.95 20.99
CA ILE A 683 -42.29 -15.83 20.54
C ILE A 683 -40.97 -15.75 21.25
N ASP A 684 -39.90 -15.76 20.49
CA ASP A 684 -38.58 -15.38 20.92
C ASP A 684 -38.39 -13.89 20.68
N TYR A 685 -37.96 -13.17 21.67
CA TYR A 685 -37.69 -11.74 21.55
C TYR A 685 -36.44 -11.35 22.34
N GLY A 686 -35.92 -10.21 22.03
CA GLY A 686 -34.74 -9.73 22.73
C GLY A 686 -34.32 -8.33 22.36
N PHE A 687 -33.24 -7.91 22.97
CA PHE A 687 -32.58 -6.67 22.64
C PHE A 687 -31.12 -6.91 22.38
N PHE A 688 -30.52 -6.01 21.60
CA PHE A 688 -29.12 -6.05 21.24
C PHE A 688 -28.50 -4.67 21.22
N ILE A 689 -27.21 -4.64 21.37
CA ILE A 689 -26.33 -3.52 21.04
C ILE A 689 -25.42 -3.93 19.90
N GLU A 690 -25.14 -3.00 19.01
CA GLU A 690 -24.28 -3.21 17.85
C GLU A 690 -23.20 -2.14 17.77
N THR A 691 -22.07 -2.51 17.20
CA THR A 691 -20.99 -1.59 16.87
C THR A 691 -20.19 -2.11 15.69
N GLY A 692 -19.51 -1.25 14.99
CA GLY A 692 -18.63 -1.68 13.92
C GLY A 692 -17.75 -0.56 13.39
N TYR A 693 -16.84 -0.98 12.53
CA TYR A 693 -15.88 -0.15 11.85
C TYR A 693 -15.82 -0.54 10.38
N ASN A 694 -15.83 0.44 9.51
CA ASN A 694 -15.74 0.30 8.07
C ASN A 694 -14.62 1.18 7.54
N SER A 695 -13.67 0.61 6.82
CA SER A 695 -12.70 1.34 6.00
C SER A 695 -13.11 1.23 4.55
N TYR A 696 -13.18 2.34 3.83
CA TYR A 696 -13.59 2.32 2.44
C TYR A 696 -12.69 3.16 1.56
N ASN A 697 -12.63 2.78 0.29
CA ASN A 697 -11.98 3.53 -0.76
C ASN A 697 -12.81 3.51 -2.05
N SER A 698 -12.62 4.56 -2.83
CA SER A 698 -13.34 4.76 -4.08
C SER A 698 -12.54 5.57 -5.07
N ASN A 699 -12.97 5.60 -6.30
CA ASN A 699 -12.43 6.49 -7.30
C ASN A 699 -13.47 6.85 -8.36
N THR A 700 -13.41 8.08 -8.84
CA THR A 700 -14.21 8.55 -9.97
C THR A 700 -13.31 9.10 -11.07
N ASN A 701 -13.78 9.08 -12.30
CA ASN A 701 -13.13 9.74 -13.42
C ASN A 701 -13.69 11.14 -13.56
N SER A 702 -12.82 12.14 -13.61
CA SER A 702 -13.18 13.51 -13.92
C SER A 702 -12.55 13.96 -15.23
N SER A 703 -12.94 15.10 -15.73
CA SER A 703 -12.30 15.75 -16.88
C SER A 703 -10.81 16.05 -16.67
N TYR A 704 -10.36 16.05 -15.43
CA TYR A 704 -8.98 16.35 -15.00
C TYR A 704 -8.21 15.13 -14.52
N GLY A 705 -8.68 13.94 -14.88
CA GLY A 705 -8.10 12.69 -14.43
C GLY A 705 -8.86 12.02 -13.31
N LYS A 706 -8.24 11.01 -12.74
CA LYS A 706 -8.87 10.15 -11.75
C LYS A 706 -8.77 10.76 -10.36
N VAL A 707 -9.88 10.87 -9.66
CA VAL A 707 -9.96 11.33 -8.28
C VAL A 707 -10.15 10.12 -7.37
N TYR A 708 -9.40 10.06 -6.28
CA TYR A 708 -9.47 9.01 -5.28
C TYR A 708 -10.05 9.55 -3.98
N GLY A 709 -10.92 8.76 -3.35
CA GLY A 709 -11.44 9.04 -2.03
C GLY A 709 -11.24 7.83 -1.12
N ASN A 710 -10.96 8.09 0.14
CA ASN A 710 -10.85 7.08 1.18
C ASN A 710 -11.46 7.60 2.47
N GLY A 711 -12.01 6.70 3.27
CA GLY A 711 -12.63 7.09 4.52
C GLY A 711 -12.75 5.94 5.50
N HIS A 712 -13.21 6.31 6.68
CA HIS A 712 -13.48 5.40 7.78
C HIS A 712 -14.82 5.73 8.40
N GLN A 713 -15.56 4.70 8.73
CA GLN A 713 -16.81 4.85 9.46
C GLN A 713 -16.79 4.00 10.72
N SER A 714 -17.32 4.53 11.80
CA SER A 714 -17.60 3.78 13.01
C SER A 714 -19.05 4.02 13.42
N TYR A 715 -19.71 2.99 13.92
CA TYR A 715 -21.10 3.10 14.35
C TYR A 715 -21.33 2.38 15.66
N GLY A 716 -22.39 2.83 16.35
CA GLY A 716 -22.90 2.17 17.54
C GLY A 716 -24.41 2.37 17.61
N GLY A 717 -25.12 1.32 17.95
CA GLY A 717 -26.59 1.32 17.99
C GLY A 717 -27.15 0.27 18.92
N THR A 718 -28.48 0.28 18.99
CA THR A 718 -29.26 -0.68 19.78
C THR A 718 -30.54 -1.03 19.05
N GLY A 719 -31.11 -2.16 19.37
CA GLY A 719 -32.37 -2.57 18.77
C GLY A 719 -33.08 -3.66 19.56
N LEU A 720 -34.30 -3.94 19.08
CA LEU A 720 -35.16 -5.00 19.55
C LEU A 720 -35.44 -5.94 18.38
N TYR A 721 -35.52 -7.21 18.66
CA TYR A 721 -35.87 -8.22 17.67
C TYR A 721 -36.90 -9.21 18.21
N PHE A 722 -37.62 -9.88 17.31
CA PHE A 722 -38.50 -10.99 17.63
C PHE A 722 -38.47 -12.06 16.53
N ASP A 723 -38.79 -13.29 16.93
CA ASP A 723 -39.10 -14.43 16.07
C ASP A 723 -40.38 -15.09 16.62
N TYR A 724 -41.45 -15.02 15.86
CA TYR A 724 -42.76 -15.51 16.19
C TYR A 724 -43.02 -16.81 15.43
N MET A 725 -43.21 -17.89 16.16
CA MET A 725 -43.63 -19.16 15.60
C MET A 725 -45.14 -19.14 15.38
N THR A 726 -45.54 -19.12 14.10
CA THR A 726 -46.96 -19.09 13.76
C THR A 726 -47.65 -20.41 14.10
N SER A 727 -49.00 -20.40 14.12
CA SER A 727 -49.81 -21.61 14.27
C SER A 727 -49.64 -22.62 13.11
N ALA A 728 -49.15 -22.17 11.96
CA ALA A 728 -48.81 -23.03 10.82
C ALA A 728 -47.47 -23.73 11.06
N ARG A 729 -47.45 -25.06 10.94
CA ARG A 729 -46.29 -25.87 11.27
C ARG A 729 -45.05 -25.47 10.54
N GLY A 730 -44.01 -25.10 11.29
CA GLY A 730 -42.71 -24.73 10.78
C GLY A 730 -42.59 -23.34 10.14
N ILE A 731 -43.64 -22.48 10.19
CA ILE A 731 -43.59 -21.12 9.66
C ILE A 731 -43.35 -20.13 10.79
N HIS A 732 -42.35 -19.29 10.61
CA HIS A 732 -41.93 -18.23 11.52
C HIS A 732 -42.01 -16.87 10.86
N ALA A 733 -42.30 -15.86 11.66
CA ALA A 733 -42.28 -14.45 11.26
C ALA A 733 -41.21 -13.75 12.13
N THR A 734 -40.29 -13.07 11.49
CA THR A 734 -39.20 -12.37 12.16
C THR A 734 -39.28 -10.88 11.95
N GLY A 735 -38.77 -10.12 12.89
CA GLY A 735 -38.62 -8.68 12.73
C GLY A 735 -37.65 -8.06 13.73
N TYR A 736 -37.16 -6.89 13.37
CA TYR A 736 -36.42 -6.03 14.29
C TYR A 736 -36.61 -4.55 13.97
N LEU A 737 -36.30 -3.75 14.97
CA LEU A 737 -36.11 -2.31 14.85
C LEU A 737 -34.78 -1.95 15.50
N LYS A 738 -33.99 -1.09 14.85
CA LYS A 738 -32.72 -0.59 15.38
C LYS A 738 -32.56 0.90 15.12
N ALA A 739 -31.73 1.55 15.92
CA ALA A 739 -31.26 2.90 15.69
C ALA A 739 -29.89 3.12 16.34
N GLY A 740 -29.13 4.06 15.80
CA GLY A 740 -27.79 4.36 16.30
C GLY A 740 -27.21 5.63 15.73
N ILE A 741 -25.92 5.82 15.99
CA ILE A 741 -25.12 6.93 15.49
C ILE A 741 -23.98 6.36 14.65
N LEU A 742 -23.75 6.97 13.50
CA LEU A 742 -22.66 6.69 12.58
C LEU A 742 -21.74 7.92 12.55
N TYR A 743 -20.45 7.70 12.70
CA TYR A 743 -19.40 8.68 12.50
C TYR A 743 -18.67 8.36 11.21
N ASP A 744 -18.45 9.37 10.38
CA ASP A 744 -17.82 9.24 9.07
C ASP A 744 -16.67 10.25 8.94
N ASP A 745 -15.51 9.75 8.52
CA ASP A 745 -14.35 10.52 8.14
C ASP A 745 -14.00 10.19 6.69
N PHE A 746 -13.97 11.17 5.83
CA PHE A 746 -13.68 11.03 4.41
C PHE A 746 -12.59 11.99 3.96
N GLY A 747 -11.59 11.48 3.25
CA GLY A 747 -10.49 12.25 2.68
C GLY A 747 -10.37 12.08 1.17
N THR A 748 -10.07 13.16 0.48
CA THR A 748 -9.82 13.17 -0.98
C THR A 748 -8.87 14.31 -1.35
N ASN A 749 -8.36 14.26 -2.59
CA ASN A 749 -7.61 15.37 -3.17
C ASN A 749 -8.37 15.93 -4.37
N ILE A 750 -8.78 17.17 -4.26
CA ILE A 750 -9.48 17.89 -5.32
C ILE A 750 -8.70 19.16 -5.66
N ALA A 751 -8.53 19.42 -6.95
CA ALA A 751 -7.76 20.57 -7.43
C ALA A 751 -6.38 20.66 -6.75
N LEU A 752 -5.70 19.49 -6.59
CA LEU A 752 -4.39 19.35 -5.93
C LEU A 752 -4.37 19.75 -4.45
N THR A 753 -5.52 19.79 -3.81
CA THR A 753 -5.64 20.11 -2.37
C THR A 753 -6.32 18.97 -1.64
N ASN A 754 -5.76 18.60 -0.50
CA ASN A 754 -6.37 17.62 0.38
C ASN A 754 -7.62 18.23 1.05
N VAL A 755 -8.68 17.47 1.04
CA VAL A 755 -9.95 17.77 1.68
C VAL A 755 -10.30 16.64 2.61
N ASP A 756 -10.47 16.97 3.88
CA ASP A 756 -10.89 16.04 4.90
C ASP A 756 -12.25 16.48 5.46
N LEU A 757 -13.21 15.56 5.48
CA LEU A 757 -14.56 15.75 5.99
C LEU A 757 -14.79 14.82 7.16
N SER A 758 -15.40 15.33 8.23
CA SER A 758 -15.81 14.51 9.37
C SER A 758 -17.22 14.93 9.80
N ASN A 759 -18.09 13.96 10.02
CA ASN A 759 -19.43 14.20 10.50
C ASN A 759 -19.97 13.01 11.29
N SER A 760 -21.16 13.21 11.88
CA SER A 760 -21.96 12.16 12.49
C SER A 760 -23.42 12.29 12.06
N SER A 761 -24.07 11.16 11.84
CA SER A 761 -25.48 11.07 11.48
C SER A 761 -26.20 9.99 12.25
N THR A 762 -27.49 10.16 12.40
CA THR A 762 -28.36 9.12 12.95
C THR A 762 -28.73 8.13 11.84
N TYR A 763 -28.70 6.85 12.16
CA TYR A 763 -29.22 5.80 11.30
C TYR A 763 -30.31 5.00 12.03
N TRP A 764 -31.19 4.40 11.24
CA TRP A 764 -32.23 3.50 11.73
C TRP A 764 -32.47 2.37 10.74
N GLY A 765 -32.94 1.26 11.22
CA GLY A 765 -33.26 0.11 10.38
C GLY A 765 -34.45 -0.66 10.89
N ALA A 766 -35.19 -1.26 9.99
CA ALA A 766 -36.29 -2.14 10.26
C ALA A 766 -36.22 -3.38 9.38
N HIS A 767 -36.64 -4.51 9.93
CA HIS A 767 -36.71 -5.77 9.21
C HIS A 767 -38.03 -6.46 9.45
N ALA A 768 -38.55 -7.07 8.40
CA ALA A 768 -39.64 -8.03 8.47
C ALA A 768 -39.33 -9.22 7.56
N GLY A 769 -39.46 -10.41 8.11
CA GLY A 769 -39.13 -11.64 7.37
C GLY A 769 -40.06 -12.79 7.73
N ILE A 770 -40.07 -13.78 6.86
CA ILE A 770 -40.72 -15.06 7.07
C ILE A 770 -39.74 -16.17 6.72
N TYR A 771 -39.75 -17.25 7.47
CA TYR A 771 -39.09 -18.45 7.06
C TYR A 771 -39.94 -19.69 7.37
N TRP A 772 -39.75 -20.72 6.58
CA TRP A 772 -40.37 -22.02 6.73
C TRP A 772 -39.33 -23.11 6.89
N ASP A 773 -39.42 -23.81 8.02
CA ASP A 773 -38.62 -24.97 8.32
C ASP A 773 -39.37 -26.23 7.87
N ALA A 774 -39.02 -26.75 6.71
CA ALA A 774 -39.54 -27.97 6.15
C ALA A 774 -38.68 -29.16 6.62
N PRO A 775 -39.24 -30.10 7.41
CA PRO A 775 -38.51 -31.29 7.82
C PRO A 775 -38.18 -32.16 6.59
N VAL A 776 -36.97 -32.65 6.55
CA VAL A 776 -36.47 -33.59 5.57
C VAL A 776 -36.14 -34.90 6.32
N GLU A 777 -36.04 -36.03 5.63
CA GLU A 777 -35.67 -37.30 6.27
C GLU A 777 -34.23 -37.25 6.80
N ASN A 778 -33.94 -38.04 7.82
CA ASN A 778 -32.60 -38.25 8.36
C ASN A 778 -31.93 -37.01 9.01
N ASP A 779 -32.65 -36.33 9.90
CA ASP A 779 -32.11 -35.20 10.66
C ASP A 779 -31.70 -33.97 9.86
N TRP A 780 -32.15 -33.84 8.64
CA TRP A 780 -31.96 -32.67 7.82
C TRP A 780 -33.24 -31.83 7.80
N ASN A 781 -33.04 -30.51 7.72
CA ASN A 781 -34.08 -29.52 7.60
C ASN A 781 -33.76 -28.60 6.43
N THR A 782 -34.77 -28.21 5.68
CA THR A 782 -34.68 -27.16 4.68
C THR A 782 -35.41 -25.93 5.16
N ARG A 783 -34.67 -24.81 5.33
CA ARG A 783 -35.24 -23.51 5.65
C ARG A 783 -35.32 -22.68 4.39
N ILE A 784 -36.54 -22.23 4.04
CA ILE A 784 -36.77 -21.29 2.95
C ILE A 784 -37.16 -19.96 3.60
N TYR A 785 -36.53 -18.84 3.16
CA TYR A 785 -36.75 -17.55 3.77
C TYR A 785 -36.96 -16.42 2.75
N ALA A 786 -37.65 -15.39 3.20
CA ALA A 786 -37.77 -14.11 2.54
C ALA A 786 -37.71 -12.99 3.59
N ASN A 787 -36.75 -12.11 3.46
CA ASN A 787 -36.45 -11.02 4.37
C ASN A 787 -36.53 -9.69 3.63
N TYR A 788 -37.20 -8.75 4.21
CA TYR A 788 -37.25 -7.36 3.75
C TYR A 788 -36.59 -6.47 4.78
N PHE A 789 -35.73 -5.58 4.33
CA PHE A 789 -35.01 -4.61 5.15
C PHE A 789 -35.33 -3.20 4.67
N TYR A 790 -35.42 -2.30 5.59
CA TYR A 790 -35.49 -0.87 5.39
C TYR A 790 -34.40 -0.20 6.19
N ASP A 791 -33.54 0.53 5.51
CA ASP A 791 -32.43 1.27 6.11
C ASP A 791 -32.60 2.76 5.82
N GLY A 792 -32.58 3.55 6.85
CA GLY A 792 -32.60 5.00 6.78
C GLY A 792 -31.38 5.63 7.42
N ARG A 793 -30.99 6.76 6.86
CA ARG A 793 -29.96 7.63 7.41
C ARG A 793 -30.38 9.09 7.26
N GLU A 794 -30.17 9.86 8.30
CA GLU A 794 -30.43 11.29 8.35
C GLU A 794 -29.64 12.06 7.29
N LYS A 795 -30.21 13.17 6.81
CA LYS A 795 -29.52 14.14 5.96
C LYS A 795 -28.25 14.64 6.62
N GLU A 796 -27.15 14.72 5.85
CA GLU A 796 -25.85 15.23 6.32
C GLU A 796 -25.44 16.49 5.56
N GLN A 797 -24.73 17.38 6.25
CA GLN A 797 -24.17 18.60 5.68
C GLN A 797 -22.75 18.81 6.15
N PHE A 798 -21.87 19.07 5.19
CA PHE A 798 -20.44 19.33 5.43
C PHE A 798 -20.09 20.71 4.89
N LYS A 799 -19.44 21.52 5.71
CA LYS A 799 -18.92 22.81 5.26
C LYS A 799 -17.46 22.67 4.87
N ILE A 800 -17.19 23.03 3.63
CA ILE A 800 -15.84 23.18 3.12
C ILE A 800 -15.66 24.65 2.77
N HIS A 801 -15.16 25.41 3.73
CA HIS A 801 -14.99 26.86 3.59
C HIS A 801 -16.27 27.60 3.19
N ASP A 802 -16.34 28.14 1.97
CA ASP A 802 -17.52 28.85 1.46
C ASP A 802 -18.49 27.95 0.70
N SER A 803 -18.18 26.64 0.59
CA SER A 803 -19.04 25.65 -0.03
C SER A 803 -19.62 24.70 1.01
N GLU A 804 -20.82 24.20 0.76
CA GLU A 804 -21.48 23.21 1.58
C GLU A 804 -21.88 22.01 0.72
N ILE A 805 -21.49 20.84 1.16
CA ILE A 805 -21.91 19.58 0.58
C ILE A 805 -23.10 19.07 1.38
N THR A 806 -24.14 18.69 0.69
CA THR A 806 -25.34 18.10 1.29
C THR A 806 -25.52 16.69 0.75
N TYR A 807 -25.68 15.72 1.64
CA TYR A 807 -26.20 14.39 1.33
C TYR A 807 -27.66 14.34 1.77
N SER A 808 -28.56 13.96 0.88
CA SER A 808 -29.96 13.74 1.23
C SER A 808 -30.11 12.61 2.26
N GLU A 809 -31.27 12.53 2.86
CA GLU A 809 -31.71 11.36 3.59
C GLU A 809 -31.62 10.11 2.69
N ILE A 810 -31.23 8.98 3.26
CA ILE A 810 -31.22 7.68 2.59
C ILE A 810 -32.43 6.91 3.07
N ASP A 811 -33.22 6.38 2.11
CA ASP A 811 -34.32 5.46 2.30
C ASP A 811 -34.09 4.23 1.42
N SER A 812 -33.38 3.27 1.93
CA SER A 812 -33.01 2.08 1.17
C SER A 812 -33.91 0.89 1.51
N HIS A 813 -34.24 0.11 0.50
CA HIS A 813 -35.01 -1.11 0.61
C HIS A 813 -34.18 -2.29 0.10
N ARG A 814 -34.19 -3.39 0.83
CA ARG A 814 -33.48 -4.61 0.42
C ARG A 814 -34.38 -5.82 0.63
N LEU A 815 -34.50 -6.64 -0.42
CA LEU A 815 -35.15 -7.93 -0.36
C LEU A 815 -34.09 -9.03 -0.44
N GLN A 816 -34.12 -9.96 0.48
CA GLN A 816 -33.25 -11.14 0.47
C GLN A 816 -34.11 -12.40 0.55
N THR A 817 -33.91 -13.33 -0.41
CA THR A 817 -34.64 -14.60 -0.46
C THR A 817 -33.64 -15.75 -0.64
N GLY A 818 -33.97 -16.91 -0.11
CA GLY A 818 -33.06 -18.05 -0.26
C GLY A 818 -33.52 -19.29 0.45
N MET A 819 -32.62 -20.25 0.46
CA MET A 819 -32.83 -21.52 1.15
C MET A 819 -31.54 -22.02 1.80
N PHE A 820 -31.68 -22.69 2.94
CA PHE A 820 -30.61 -23.42 3.61
C PHE A 820 -31.00 -24.88 3.70
N ILE A 821 -30.00 -25.75 3.63
CA ILE A 821 -30.10 -27.14 4.10
C ILE A 821 -29.26 -27.25 5.36
N ASN A 822 -29.91 -27.59 6.47
CA ASN A 822 -29.31 -27.62 7.80
C ASN A 822 -29.38 -29.04 8.33
N TYR A 823 -28.30 -29.50 8.97
CA TYR A 823 -28.34 -30.72 9.76
C TYR A 823 -28.81 -30.38 11.18
N THR A 824 -29.85 -31.06 11.66
CA THR A 824 -30.50 -30.81 12.97
C THR A 824 -30.48 -32.04 13.90
N GLY A 825 -29.73 -33.08 13.55
CA GLY A 825 -29.61 -34.30 14.32
C GLY A 825 -28.89 -34.17 15.67
N GLU A 826 -28.80 -35.25 16.44
CA GLU A 826 -28.21 -35.28 17.78
C GLU A 826 -26.68 -35.00 17.82
N ASN A 827 -26.01 -34.85 16.69
CA ASN A 827 -24.59 -34.54 16.65
C ASN A 827 -24.34 -33.11 17.16
N HIS A 828 -23.26 -32.96 17.89
CA HIS A 828 -22.85 -31.64 18.39
C HIS A 828 -22.49 -30.67 17.29
N LEU A 829 -22.08 -31.14 16.11
CA LEU A 829 -21.76 -30.33 14.93
C LEU A 829 -22.95 -30.34 13.96
N GLN A 830 -23.47 -29.18 13.68
CA GLN A 830 -24.63 -28.94 12.82
C GLN A 830 -24.23 -28.07 11.61
N PRO A 831 -23.73 -28.70 10.53
CA PRO A 831 -23.37 -27.96 9.30
C PRO A 831 -24.60 -27.50 8.54
N TYR A 832 -24.43 -26.42 7.77
CA TYR A 832 -25.44 -25.91 6.85
C TYR A 832 -24.81 -25.33 5.58
N LEU A 833 -25.60 -25.37 4.51
CA LEU A 833 -25.27 -24.78 3.22
C LEU A 833 -26.50 -24.07 2.67
N GLY A 834 -26.33 -22.89 2.10
CA GLY A 834 -27.43 -22.10 1.55
C GLY A 834 -27.06 -21.38 0.28
N ILE A 835 -28.12 -21.08 -0.48
CA ILE A 835 -28.08 -20.21 -1.65
C ILE A 835 -29.18 -19.16 -1.53
N GLY A 836 -28.95 -17.99 -2.06
CA GLY A 836 -29.93 -16.91 -2.00
C GLY A 836 -29.71 -15.86 -3.08
N TRP A 837 -30.65 -14.96 -3.12
CA TRP A 837 -30.61 -13.76 -3.93
C TRP A 837 -30.92 -12.56 -3.06
N GLU A 838 -30.19 -11.50 -3.28
CA GLU A 838 -30.36 -10.20 -2.66
C GLU A 838 -30.66 -9.17 -3.75
N GLU A 839 -31.67 -8.34 -3.55
CA GLU A 839 -32.01 -7.24 -4.42
C GLU A 839 -32.08 -5.93 -3.61
N MET A 840 -31.28 -4.96 -3.98
CA MET A 840 -31.25 -3.63 -3.39
C MET A 840 -32.03 -2.65 -4.28
N MET A 841 -32.89 -1.85 -3.67
CA MET A 841 -33.79 -0.91 -4.31
C MET A 841 -33.73 0.43 -3.57
N ASN A 842 -33.79 1.52 -4.30
CA ASN A 842 -33.65 2.87 -3.76
C ASN A 842 -32.38 3.03 -2.89
N ALA A 843 -31.36 2.27 -3.26
CA ALA A 843 -30.11 2.14 -2.48
C ALA A 843 -29.11 3.23 -2.87
N GLY A 844 -29.48 4.48 -2.70
CA GLY A 844 -28.70 5.67 -3.02
C GLY A 844 -29.25 6.89 -2.32
N GLY A 845 -28.69 8.03 -2.64
CA GLY A 845 -29.15 9.32 -2.13
C GLY A 845 -28.64 10.43 -3.01
N GLU A 846 -29.40 11.49 -3.14
CA GLU A 846 -28.96 12.68 -3.86
C GLU A 846 -27.85 13.38 -3.08
N SER A 847 -26.90 13.94 -3.78
CA SER A 847 -25.84 14.75 -3.22
C SER A 847 -25.69 16.05 -3.99
N SER A 848 -25.42 17.11 -3.30
CA SER A 848 -25.21 18.42 -3.93
C SER A 848 -24.06 19.19 -3.27
N ILE A 849 -23.44 20.05 -4.03
CA ILE A 849 -22.54 21.07 -3.53
C ILE A 849 -23.05 22.45 -3.89
N HIS A 850 -23.08 23.34 -2.94
CA HIS A 850 -23.46 24.73 -3.18
C HIS A 850 -22.47 25.70 -2.54
N ASP A 851 -22.30 26.82 -3.18
CA ASP A 851 -21.62 28.01 -2.68
C ASP A 851 -22.61 29.19 -2.60
N GLN A 852 -22.10 30.40 -2.37
CA GLN A 852 -22.95 31.61 -2.27
C GLN A 852 -23.76 31.91 -3.54
N LYS A 853 -23.34 31.40 -4.72
CA LYS A 853 -23.94 31.76 -6.01
C LYS A 853 -24.51 30.57 -6.79
N HIS A 854 -23.97 29.36 -6.53
CA HIS A 854 -24.22 28.19 -7.35
C HIS A 854 -24.72 27.03 -6.50
N HIS A 855 -25.58 26.23 -7.11
CA HIS A 855 -26.07 24.97 -6.57
C HIS A 855 -25.89 23.89 -7.65
N TRP A 856 -25.01 22.91 -7.37
CA TRP A 856 -24.70 21.85 -8.31
C TRP A 856 -25.11 20.50 -7.73
N SER A 857 -25.86 19.72 -8.51
CA SER A 857 -26.08 18.31 -8.21
C SER A 857 -24.80 17.53 -8.48
N LEU A 858 -24.38 16.71 -7.54
CA LEU A 858 -23.29 15.77 -7.74
C LEU A 858 -23.78 14.55 -8.50
N ASP A 859 -22.94 13.97 -9.34
CA ASP A 859 -23.27 12.70 -10.00
C ASP A 859 -23.24 11.58 -8.96
N THR A 860 -24.38 11.32 -8.38
CA THR A 860 -24.58 10.26 -7.38
C THR A 860 -24.89 8.95 -8.07
N ASP A 861 -24.18 7.93 -7.65
CA ASP A 861 -24.46 6.56 -8.04
C ASP A 861 -25.38 5.90 -7.01
N ASP A 862 -25.89 4.74 -7.32
CA ASP A 862 -26.67 3.92 -6.41
C ASP A 862 -26.13 2.50 -6.32
N MET A 863 -26.56 1.79 -5.30
CA MET A 863 -26.28 0.36 -5.12
C MET A 863 -27.46 -0.52 -5.55
N ASN A 864 -28.36 0.00 -6.41
CA ASN A 864 -29.50 -0.77 -6.89
C ASN A 864 -29.05 -1.97 -7.71
N GLY A 865 -29.70 -3.10 -7.49
CA GLY A 865 -29.50 -4.32 -8.26
C GLY A 865 -29.29 -5.55 -7.40
N GLY A 866 -29.18 -6.67 -8.10
CA GLY A 866 -29.17 -7.97 -7.49
C GLY A 866 -27.78 -8.55 -7.28
N SER A 867 -27.68 -9.43 -6.26
CA SER A 867 -26.50 -10.23 -6.00
C SER A 867 -26.89 -11.66 -5.63
N ALA A 868 -26.22 -12.62 -6.23
CA ALA A 868 -26.30 -14.01 -5.81
C ALA A 868 -25.52 -14.18 -4.50
N VAL A 869 -26.05 -14.96 -3.60
CA VAL A 869 -25.46 -15.23 -2.28
C VAL A 869 -25.27 -16.72 -2.10
N ILE A 870 -24.09 -17.11 -1.67
CA ILE A 870 -23.80 -18.49 -1.20
C ILE A 870 -23.40 -18.41 0.26
N THR A 871 -23.91 -19.32 1.08
CA THR A 871 -23.63 -19.37 2.50
C THR A 871 -23.21 -20.78 2.90
N ALA A 872 -22.16 -20.90 3.70
CA ALA A 872 -21.76 -22.17 4.29
C ALA A 872 -21.31 -21.94 5.73
N GLY A 873 -21.61 -22.90 6.61
CA GLY A 873 -21.21 -22.76 8.01
C GLY A 873 -21.57 -23.98 8.84
N PHE A 874 -21.37 -23.83 10.11
CA PHE A 874 -21.76 -24.84 11.10
C PHE A 874 -22.04 -24.18 12.45
N ASN A 875 -22.82 -24.89 13.26
CA ASN A 875 -22.98 -24.63 14.67
C ASN A 875 -22.44 -25.81 15.47
N TYR A 876 -21.78 -25.53 16.56
CA TYR A 876 -21.22 -26.52 17.47
C TYR A 876 -21.75 -26.34 18.87
N ILE A 877 -22.51 -27.35 19.34
CA ILE A 877 -23.05 -27.40 20.69
C ILE A 877 -21.97 -28.01 21.59
N ILE A 878 -21.45 -27.22 22.54
CA ILE A 878 -20.38 -27.70 23.42
C ILE A 878 -20.94 -28.72 24.40
N PRO A 879 -20.45 -29.97 24.39
CA PRO A 879 -20.98 -31.03 25.25
C PRO A 879 -20.96 -30.66 26.73
N ASN A 880 -22.06 -30.92 27.43
CA ASN A 880 -22.22 -30.66 28.87
C ASN A 880 -22.02 -29.17 29.27
N LYS A 881 -22.14 -28.26 28.31
CA LYS A 881 -22.14 -26.82 28.53
C LYS A 881 -23.39 -26.20 27.89
N ASN A 882 -23.88 -25.15 28.50
CA ASN A 882 -24.98 -24.38 27.92
C ASN A 882 -24.43 -23.34 26.91
N VAL A 883 -23.49 -23.75 26.05
CA VAL A 883 -22.80 -22.87 25.11
C VAL A 883 -22.84 -23.45 23.71
N GLU A 884 -23.17 -22.63 22.78
CA GLU A 884 -23.13 -22.92 21.34
C GLU A 884 -22.17 -21.96 20.66
N ALA A 885 -21.38 -22.43 19.71
CA ALA A 885 -20.49 -21.62 18.90
C ALA A 885 -20.78 -21.88 17.41
N GLY A 886 -20.76 -20.87 16.58
CA GLY A 886 -21.03 -20.98 15.15
C GLY A 886 -20.02 -20.24 14.30
N LEU A 887 -19.83 -20.73 13.09
CA LEU A 887 -19.09 -20.10 12.00
C LEU A 887 -20.00 -20.00 10.78
N ASN A 888 -20.06 -18.82 10.18
CA ASN A 888 -20.78 -18.55 8.95
C ASN A 888 -19.85 -17.87 7.94
N ILE A 889 -19.82 -18.33 6.72
CA ILE A 889 -19.08 -17.73 5.59
C ILE A 889 -20.08 -17.46 4.48
N LYS A 890 -20.09 -16.22 3.97
CA LYS A 890 -20.91 -15.82 2.81
C LYS A 890 -20.04 -15.30 1.68
N GLY A 891 -20.39 -15.67 0.46
CA GLY A 891 -19.87 -15.11 -0.77
C GLY A 891 -20.97 -14.40 -1.56
N TYR A 892 -20.64 -13.30 -2.20
CA TYR A 892 -21.54 -12.46 -2.97
C TYR A 892 -21.02 -12.25 -4.38
N ASN A 893 -21.91 -12.25 -5.36
CA ASN A 893 -21.58 -11.95 -6.76
C ASN A 893 -22.73 -11.22 -7.44
N GLY A 894 -22.49 -10.00 -7.89
CA GLY A 894 -23.50 -9.14 -8.51
C GLY A 894 -23.23 -7.65 -8.27
N MET A 895 -24.23 -6.92 -7.82
CA MET A 895 -24.06 -5.53 -7.39
C MET A 895 -23.06 -5.46 -6.21
N ARG A 896 -23.19 -6.33 -5.24
CA ARG A 896 -22.19 -6.57 -4.17
C ARG A 896 -21.36 -7.81 -4.53
N ASN A 897 -20.04 -7.64 -4.58
CA ASN A 897 -19.07 -8.73 -4.79
C ASN A 897 -18.16 -8.83 -3.57
N GLY A 898 -17.79 -10.05 -3.19
CA GLY A 898 -16.87 -10.25 -2.07
C GLY A 898 -17.31 -11.35 -1.13
N ALA A 899 -16.78 -11.32 0.08
CA ALA A 899 -17.07 -12.35 1.07
C ALA A 899 -17.09 -11.80 2.50
N SER A 900 -17.74 -12.53 3.38
CA SER A 900 -17.68 -12.29 4.82
C SER A 900 -17.55 -13.57 5.61
N ALA A 901 -16.98 -13.45 6.80
CA ALA A 901 -16.93 -14.51 7.80
C ALA A 901 -17.47 -13.99 9.14
N GLN A 902 -18.27 -14.80 9.80
CA GLN A 902 -18.92 -14.46 11.05
C GLN A 902 -18.69 -15.57 12.06
N ILE A 903 -18.34 -15.19 13.28
CA ILE A 903 -18.26 -16.10 14.45
C ILE A 903 -19.30 -15.67 15.45
N GLN A 904 -20.04 -16.62 15.98
CA GLN A 904 -21.05 -16.37 17.01
C GLN A 904 -20.86 -17.31 18.20
N VAL A 905 -21.23 -16.82 19.37
CA VAL A 905 -21.29 -17.62 20.61
C VAL A 905 -22.59 -17.30 21.34
N LYS A 906 -23.29 -18.34 21.77
CA LYS A 906 -24.50 -18.21 22.57
C LYS A 906 -24.34 -18.95 23.91
N TRP A 907 -24.78 -18.33 24.97
CA TRP A 907 -24.84 -18.90 26.32
C TRP A 907 -26.30 -19.01 26.75
N ASN A 908 -26.77 -20.20 26.92
CA ASN A 908 -28.12 -20.49 27.39
C ASN A 908 -28.17 -20.58 28.95
N PHE A 909 -29.17 -20.00 29.58
CA PHE A 909 -29.34 -19.98 31.03
C PHE A 909 -30.78 -20.26 31.46
#